data_8a523741f4b00d4e533fb4af7d9d0d12
#
_entry.id   8a523741f4b00d4e533fb4af7d9d0d12
#
_cell.length_a   1.000
_cell.length_b   1.000
_cell.length_c   1.000
_cell.angle_alpha   90.00
_cell.angle_beta   90.00
_cell.angle_gamma   90.00
#
_symmetry.space_group_name_H-M   'P 1'
#
loop_
_entity.id
_entity.type
_entity.pdbx_description
1 polymer ?
#
loop_
_entity_poly.entity_id
_entity_poly.type
_entity_poly.pdbx_seq_one_letter_code
_entity_poly.pdbx_strand_id
1 'polypeptide(L)'
;MKKTSFAIIGIAALMLTLPNAYSTDKDLITYLSITELTQTSLTLADSTIESGDFDAAKKFIDFGSKQFSNNLQTLRNVDASLTDEVHISLIDLQTRDFSPDNRSAILADINRINELLDSVPQEPELIPNVIVAHLIIVDQQYENFEANDDEFSYQMALGFMERANQMFYAQTEYGERQKIELESFFNDMFDMVQNRDPYASIASTNVWVKRDLLGTDVVGTVGLDSTNLYSVIRDLYADLMVELDNGDYKKAEQIGIEAYLENFEYLEPEIEVADAELLYDLEWDMREELRTMIKNRESPDTIKSFLVDSIIPRLDIAQAKVAEVKASGVIIADALAMKEKKPMGSATEGQKGEVRDEIDVIRQKLMATEIFYELGDTQEAYTSARSAYLDSYEYVEIPLRAIAPDFTLEVEYQFATLRNQINDGAPIGDISNTIIAIDRSLDESERLVSGTGTIAPMIAFISSFAIIFREGLEAVLILGAIITYLEASRNHKFKKYVHYGIGLAIAATAVTWFVASYIIEISGVNRELIEAIAALSATAILFYVSFWILNKIEHKRWMEFVKAKVFQASAAGGTSVFIMLSFFTVYREGFETVLFYQAMFSFAKYMELYVGLGFILGILSLLGIYFGFRKLGKRLPLRALFGLTMGIGAYLSIAFLGNAIREFQVLDYLPYTSMFGVIPRLDINVATMTGIYPTLETTVGQIVLLSVYLVASLYVLILRPKRQKALATMRKSRAQVNE
;
A
#
# COMPACT_ATOMS: atom_id res chain seq x y z
N MET A 1 -11.60 47.35 -14.64
CA MET A 1 -10.49 47.83 -13.80
C MET A 1 -10.68 47.27 -12.38
N LYS A 2 -9.67 46.53 -11.90
CA LYS A 2 -9.38 46.19 -10.51
C LYS A 2 -10.51 45.57 -9.65
N LYS A 3 -10.43 44.27 -9.45
CA LYS A 3 -10.51 43.48 -8.21
C LYS A 3 -10.97 42.05 -8.52
N THR A 4 -10.06 41.18 -8.88
CA THR A 4 -10.18 39.69 -8.71
C THR A 4 -8.78 39.09 -8.86
N SER A 5 -7.90 39.36 -7.90
CA SER A 5 -6.58 38.71 -7.81
C SER A 5 -6.16 38.62 -6.34
N PHE A 6 -7.00 38.01 -5.48
CA PHE A 6 -6.66 37.85 -4.06
C PHE A 6 -7.19 36.56 -3.43
N ALA A 7 -7.48 35.51 -4.20
CA ALA A 7 -7.96 34.24 -3.65
C ALA A 7 -7.03 33.06 -3.86
N ILE A 8 -5.87 33.22 -4.50
CA ILE A 8 -4.92 32.08 -4.76
C ILE A 8 -3.65 32.16 -3.90
N ILE A 9 -3.41 33.24 -3.19
CA ILE A 9 -2.21 33.41 -2.34
C ILE A 9 -2.45 33.00 -0.88
N GLY A 10 -3.67 32.68 -0.48
CA GLY A 10 -4.02 32.32 0.90
C GLY A 10 -3.71 30.86 1.31
N ILE A 11 -3.52 29.95 0.39
CA ILE A 11 -3.30 28.53 0.70
C ILE A 11 -1.80 28.16 0.74
N ALA A 12 -0.94 28.92 0.06
CA ALA A 12 0.50 28.69 0.10
C ALA A 12 1.20 29.30 1.32
N ALA A 13 0.53 30.18 2.08
CA ALA A 13 1.11 30.81 3.28
C ALA A 13 0.82 30.06 4.58
N LEU A 14 -0.03 29.02 4.56
CA LEU A 14 -0.36 28.22 5.76
C LEU A 14 0.56 27.01 5.96
N MET A 15 1.47 26.72 5.02
CA MET A 15 2.45 25.62 5.15
C MET A 15 3.86 26.07 5.57
N LEU A 16 4.05 27.34 5.94
CA LEU A 16 5.37 27.88 6.32
C LEU A 16 5.45 28.38 7.77
N THR A 17 4.52 27.99 8.64
CA THR A 17 4.63 28.29 10.07
C THR A 17 4.28 27.05 10.90
N LEU A 18 5.07 26.00 10.80
CA LEU A 18 5.20 25.02 11.86
C LEU A 18 6.49 25.36 12.61
N PRO A 19 6.39 25.78 13.87
CA PRO A 19 7.58 25.99 14.69
C PRO A 19 8.19 24.64 15.09
N ASN A 20 9.50 24.63 15.26
CA ASN A 20 10.33 23.53 15.77
C ASN A 20 9.73 22.87 17.01
N ALA A 21 8.95 21.82 16.85
CA ALA A 21 8.36 21.01 17.91
C ALA A 21 9.24 19.82 18.35
N TYR A 22 10.39 19.62 17.74
CA TYR A 22 11.19 18.39 17.91
C TYR A 22 11.90 18.23 19.27
N SER A 23 11.93 19.23 20.16
CA SER A 23 12.56 19.08 21.48
C SER A 23 11.58 18.81 22.61
N THR A 24 10.31 19.16 22.45
CA THR A 24 9.24 18.94 23.46
C THR A 24 8.64 17.54 23.40
N ASP A 25 8.54 16.94 22.22
CA ASP A 25 7.93 15.62 22.05
C ASP A 25 8.81 14.51 22.61
N LYS A 26 10.12 14.59 22.45
CA LYS A 26 11.06 13.57 22.98
C LYS A 26 11.03 13.46 24.50
N ASP A 27 11.02 14.60 25.21
CA ASP A 27 10.93 14.61 26.68
C ASP A 27 9.59 14.05 27.15
N LEU A 28 8.49 14.32 26.42
CA LEU A 28 7.16 13.80 26.72
C LEU A 28 7.08 12.28 26.49
N ILE A 29 7.61 11.79 25.35
CA ILE A 29 7.70 10.34 25.08
C ILE A 29 8.48 9.63 26.18
N THR A 30 9.64 10.18 26.57
CA THR A 30 10.45 9.60 27.66
C THR A 30 9.68 9.62 28.95
N TYR A 31 8.98 10.70 29.27
CA TYR A 31 8.17 10.83 30.49
C TYR A 31 7.07 9.76 30.53
N LEU A 32 6.25 9.64 29.50
CA LEU A 32 5.17 8.66 29.41
C LEU A 32 5.72 7.22 29.46
N SER A 33 6.80 6.94 28.76
CA SER A 33 7.41 5.61 28.73
C SER A 33 7.95 5.21 30.10
N ILE A 34 8.71 6.08 30.76
CA ILE A 34 9.33 5.76 32.08
C ILE A 34 8.28 5.66 33.19
N THR A 35 7.24 6.50 33.17
CA THR A 35 6.14 6.40 34.15
C THR A 35 5.41 5.07 34.00
N GLU A 36 5.09 4.65 32.76
CA GLU A 36 4.41 3.39 32.49
C GLU A 36 5.29 2.16 32.78
N LEU A 37 6.58 2.17 32.41
CA LEU A 37 7.53 1.11 32.77
C LEU A 37 7.65 0.95 34.29
N THR A 38 7.65 2.08 35.03
CA THR A 38 7.68 2.06 36.52
C THR A 38 6.40 1.46 37.08
N GLN A 39 5.24 1.84 36.57
CA GLN A 39 3.94 1.30 36.95
C GLN A 39 3.83 -0.20 36.68
N THR A 40 4.28 -0.66 35.49
CA THR A 40 4.34 -2.08 35.16
C THR A 40 5.20 -2.85 36.15
N SER A 41 6.38 -2.34 36.48
CA SER A 41 7.27 -2.96 37.49
C SER A 41 6.62 -3.05 38.88
N LEU A 42 5.90 -2.01 39.30
CA LEU A 42 5.17 -2.01 40.56
C LEU A 42 4.00 -3.00 40.58
N THR A 43 3.32 -3.15 39.44
CA THR A 43 2.24 -4.14 39.29
C THR A 43 2.76 -5.57 39.37
N LEU A 44 3.92 -5.85 38.78
CA LEU A 44 4.59 -7.15 38.90
C LEU A 44 5.05 -7.41 40.34
N ALA A 45 5.55 -6.38 41.03
CA ALA A 45 5.89 -6.49 42.48
C ALA A 45 4.67 -6.79 43.34
N ASP A 46 3.53 -6.16 43.07
CA ASP A 46 2.26 -6.40 43.75
C ASP A 46 1.84 -7.87 43.65
N SER A 47 1.80 -8.41 42.42
CA SER A 47 1.46 -9.81 42.15
C SER A 47 2.41 -10.82 42.83
N THR A 48 3.70 -10.50 42.87
CA THR A 48 4.71 -11.36 43.53
C THR A 48 4.62 -11.30 45.07
N ILE A 49 4.26 -10.16 45.64
CA ILE A 49 3.94 -10.05 47.09
C ILE A 49 2.67 -10.87 47.40
N GLU A 50 1.68 -10.88 46.52
CA GLU A 50 0.49 -11.70 46.72
C GLU A 50 0.80 -13.21 46.72
N SER A 51 1.73 -13.65 45.86
CA SER A 51 2.23 -15.04 45.86
C SER A 51 3.18 -15.37 46.99
N GLY A 52 3.68 -14.37 47.73
CA GLY A 52 4.59 -14.52 48.89
C GLY A 52 6.07 -14.46 48.54
N ASP A 53 6.43 -14.06 47.30
CA ASP A 53 7.83 -13.90 46.86
C ASP A 53 8.28 -12.45 47.06
N PHE A 54 8.72 -12.11 48.26
CA PHE A 54 9.18 -10.76 48.62
C PHE A 54 10.53 -10.40 47.98
N ASP A 55 11.38 -11.40 47.70
CA ASP A 55 12.68 -11.16 47.07
C ASP A 55 12.51 -10.76 45.58
N ALA A 56 11.64 -11.44 44.86
CA ALA A 56 11.29 -11.05 43.48
C ALA A 56 10.60 -9.68 43.46
N ALA A 57 9.65 -9.43 44.37
CA ALA A 57 8.98 -8.14 44.47
C ALA A 57 9.96 -6.98 44.66
N LYS A 58 10.96 -7.16 45.52
CA LYS A 58 12.00 -6.15 45.72
C LYS A 58 12.79 -5.88 44.45
N LYS A 59 13.15 -6.91 43.71
CA LYS A 59 13.88 -6.75 42.43
C LYS A 59 13.06 -5.97 41.40
N PHE A 60 11.74 -6.22 41.28
CA PHE A 60 10.86 -5.44 40.42
C PHE A 60 10.80 -3.97 40.83
N ILE A 61 10.65 -3.68 42.13
CA ILE A 61 10.65 -2.32 42.63
C ILE A 61 11.98 -1.62 42.38
N ASP A 62 13.10 -2.31 42.59
CA ASP A 62 14.45 -1.77 42.36
C ASP A 62 14.65 -1.47 40.87
N PHE A 63 14.14 -2.30 39.98
CA PHE A 63 14.18 -2.07 38.55
C PHE A 63 13.40 -0.81 38.14
N GLY A 64 12.12 -0.71 38.50
CA GLY A 64 11.27 0.44 38.21
C GLY A 64 11.85 1.74 38.80
N SER A 65 12.29 1.71 40.06
CA SER A 65 12.92 2.85 40.73
C SER A 65 14.21 3.30 40.06
N LYS A 66 15.02 2.36 39.56
CA LYS A 66 16.24 2.67 38.79
C LYS A 66 15.93 3.33 37.46
N GLN A 67 14.95 2.81 36.70
CA GLN A 67 14.52 3.43 35.43
C GLN A 67 14.04 4.86 35.65
N PHE A 68 13.23 5.08 36.70
CA PHE A 68 12.72 6.40 37.05
C PHE A 68 13.85 7.36 37.46
N SER A 69 14.74 6.92 38.33
CA SER A 69 15.85 7.74 38.84
C SER A 69 16.88 8.11 37.78
N ASN A 70 17.16 7.20 36.82
CA ASN A 70 18.07 7.46 35.73
C ASN A 70 17.57 8.57 34.77
N ASN A 71 16.25 8.76 34.69
CA ASN A 71 15.63 9.75 33.82
C ASN A 71 15.09 10.99 34.55
N LEU A 72 15.41 11.14 35.83
CA LEU A 72 14.82 12.13 36.73
C LEU A 72 14.82 13.58 36.17
N GLN A 73 15.90 13.99 35.52
CA GLN A 73 16.00 15.33 34.95
C GLN A 73 15.01 15.55 33.80
N THR A 74 14.87 14.58 32.91
CA THR A 74 13.93 14.63 31.77
C THR A 74 12.49 14.61 32.29
N LEU A 75 12.19 13.77 33.26
CA LEU A 75 10.86 13.70 33.91
C LEU A 75 10.47 15.04 34.56
N ARG A 76 11.41 15.68 35.25
CA ARG A 76 11.20 17.02 35.85
C ARG A 76 10.96 18.11 34.82
N ASN A 77 11.51 18.00 33.62
CA ASN A 77 11.27 18.97 32.57
C ASN A 77 9.79 18.97 32.12
N VAL A 78 9.10 17.84 32.26
CA VAL A 78 7.68 17.69 31.90
C VAL A 78 6.78 18.01 33.08
N ASP A 79 6.96 17.31 34.22
CA ASP A 79 6.22 17.58 35.46
C ASP A 79 7.13 17.40 36.69
N ALA A 80 7.68 18.52 37.18
CA ALA A 80 8.58 18.49 38.30
C ALA A 80 7.89 18.08 39.63
N SER A 81 6.62 18.47 39.81
CA SER A 81 5.90 18.21 41.06
C SER A 81 5.58 16.74 41.23
N LEU A 82 4.98 16.12 40.20
CA LEU A 82 4.66 14.70 40.24
C LEU A 82 5.93 13.85 40.26
N THR A 83 6.94 14.22 39.45
CA THR A 83 8.23 13.52 39.42
C THR A 83 8.89 13.47 40.81
N ASP A 84 8.96 14.59 41.53
CA ASP A 84 9.56 14.64 42.85
C ASP A 84 8.76 13.83 43.88
N GLU A 85 7.43 13.87 43.85
CA GLU A 85 6.57 13.11 44.74
C GLU A 85 6.70 11.59 44.49
N VAL A 86 6.66 11.14 43.23
CA VAL A 86 6.87 9.73 42.86
C VAL A 86 8.28 9.27 43.27
N HIS A 87 9.30 10.07 42.97
CA HIS A 87 10.69 9.70 43.30
C HIS A 87 10.92 9.51 44.80
N ILE A 88 10.39 10.41 45.61
CA ILE A 88 10.47 10.30 47.07
C ILE A 88 9.73 9.04 47.55
N SER A 89 8.55 8.78 47.04
CA SER A 89 7.75 7.61 47.40
C SER A 89 8.43 6.28 46.97
N LEU A 90 9.12 6.26 45.84
CA LEU A 90 9.92 5.10 45.41
C LEU A 90 11.13 4.87 46.34
N ILE A 91 11.83 5.92 46.74
CA ILE A 91 12.94 5.80 47.71
C ILE A 91 12.42 5.27 49.05
N ASP A 92 11.30 5.80 49.57
CA ASP A 92 10.70 5.35 50.80
C ASP A 92 10.31 3.86 50.71
N LEU A 93 9.71 3.43 49.62
CA LEU A 93 9.36 2.03 49.34
C LEU A 93 10.60 1.12 49.32
N GLN A 94 11.69 1.53 48.63
CA GLN A 94 12.94 0.74 48.58
C GLN A 94 13.61 0.54 49.95
N THR A 95 13.39 1.47 50.89
CA THR A 95 13.96 1.38 52.27
C THR A 95 13.16 0.47 53.21
N ARG A 96 11.98 0.00 52.77
CA ARG A 96 11.13 -0.92 53.53
C ARG A 96 11.81 -2.27 53.75
N ASP A 97 11.49 -2.93 54.83
CA ASP A 97 11.82 -4.34 55.04
C ASP A 97 10.79 -5.23 54.30
N PHE A 98 11.28 -5.95 53.29
CA PHE A 98 10.46 -6.83 52.48
C PHE A 98 10.26 -8.18 53.16
N SER A 99 9.29 -8.23 54.06
CA SER A 99 8.93 -9.41 54.85
C SER A 99 7.40 -9.58 54.92
N PRO A 100 6.92 -10.79 55.19
CA PRO A 100 5.49 -11.06 55.36
C PRO A 100 4.80 -10.14 56.39
N ASP A 101 5.52 -9.71 57.42
CA ASP A 101 4.99 -8.84 58.49
C ASP A 101 4.69 -7.43 57.98
N ASN A 102 5.39 -6.97 56.96
CA ASN A 102 5.23 -5.65 56.34
C ASN A 102 4.37 -5.65 55.07
N ARG A 103 3.81 -6.80 54.67
CA ARG A 103 3.03 -6.97 53.42
C ARG A 103 2.03 -5.83 53.19
N SER A 104 1.16 -5.56 54.16
CA SER A 104 0.11 -4.55 54.01
C SER A 104 0.66 -3.13 53.83
N ALA A 105 1.81 -2.81 54.45
CA ALA A 105 2.45 -1.51 54.30
C ALA A 105 3.10 -1.34 52.94
N ILE A 106 3.77 -2.39 52.43
CA ILE A 106 4.39 -2.40 51.09
C ILE A 106 3.33 -2.24 50.01
N LEU A 107 2.23 -3.02 50.07
CA LEU A 107 1.12 -2.92 49.13
C LEU A 107 0.45 -1.53 49.17
N ALA A 108 0.31 -0.93 50.36
CA ALA A 108 -0.23 0.42 50.47
C ALA A 108 0.67 1.48 49.82
N ASP A 109 2.00 1.36 49.96
CA ASP A 109 2.96 2.26 49.32
C ASP A 109 2.95 2.06 47.78
N ILE A 110 2.91 0.82 47.27
CA ILE A 110 2.77 0.51 45.82
C ILE A 110 1.48 1.12 45.26
N ASN A 111 0.35 0.91 45.94
CA ASN A 111 -0.93 1.46 45.49
C ASN A 111 -0.91 2.98 45.43
N ARG A 112 -0.31 3.62 46.45
CA ARG A 112 -0.16 5.08 46.47
C ARG A 112 0.65 5.59 45.28
N ILE A 113 1.76 4.92 44.95
CA ILE A 113 2.61 5.33 43.83
C ILE A 113 1.85 5.10 42.51
N ASN A 114 1.14 3.99 42.37
CA ASN A 114 0.31 3.72 41.19
C ASN A 114 -0.81 4.77 41.01
N GLU A 115 -1.47 5.21 42.10
CA GLU A 115 -2.46 6.30 42.06
C GLU A 115 -1.84 7.63 41.57
N LEU A 116 -0.59 7.92 41.94
CA LEU A 116 0.13 9.08 41.41
C LEU A 116 0.43 8.93 39.91
N LEU A 117 0.90 7.76 39.47
CA LEU A 117 1.21 7.47 38.08
C LEU A 117 -0.04 7.41 37.22
N ASP A 118 -1.18 6.95 37.73
CA ASP A 118 -2.49 6.98 37.05
C ASP A 118 -2.98 8.41 36.74
N SER A 119 -2.44 9.42 37.46
CA SER A 119 -2.78 10.82 37.19
C SER A 119 -2.07 11.39 35.93
N VAL A 120 -1.12 10.67 35.36
CA VAL A 120 -0.41 11.09 34.15
C VAL A 120 -1.37 11.07 32.95
N PRO A 121 -1.53 12.20 32.26
CA PRO A 121 -2.39 12.22 31.06
C PRO A 121 -1.90 11.24 30.01
N GLN A 122 -2.81 10.42 29.49
CA GLN A 122 -2.52 9.53 28.38
C GLN A 122 -2.66 10.30 27.07
N GLU A 123 -1.62 10.28 26.24
CA GLU A 123 -1.63 10.86 24.90
C GLU A 123 -1.73 9.72 23.87
N PRO A 124 -2.92 9.49 23.27
CA PRO A 124 -3.15 8.33 22.38
C PRO A 124 -2.13 8.23 21.24
N GLU A 125 -1.72 9.35 20.68
CA GLU A 125 -0.73 9.41 19.58
C GLU A 125 0.66 8.91 19.99
N LEU A 126 0.99 8.92 21.28
CA LEU A 126 2.29 8.50 21.81
C LEU A 126 2.28 7.09 22.43
N ILE A 127 1.12 6.44 22.52
CA ILE A 127 1.02 5.06 23.05
C ILE A 127 1.91 4.07 22.29
N PRO A 128 2.03 4.11 20.94
CA PRO A 128 2.96 3.25 20.22
C PRO A 128 4.41 3.34 20.75
N ASN A 129 4.89 4.54 21.08
CA ASN A 129 6.22 4.73 21.67
C ASN A 129 6.36 4.08 23.05
N VAL A 130 5.31 4.17 23.87
CA VAL A 130 5.26 3.54 25.20
C VAL A 130 5.28 2.01 25.08
N ILE A 131 4.52 1.46 24.13
CA ILE A 131 4.54 0.01 23.83
C ILE A 131 5.95 -0.42 23.42
N VAL A 132 6.60 0.32 22.53
CA VAL A 132 7.97 0.02 22.10
C VAL A 132 8.95 0.04 23.26
N ALA A 133 8.79 0.96 24.21
CA ALA A 133 9.62 0.97 25.43
C ALA A 133 9.46 -0.33 26.24
N HIS A 134 8.26 -0.89 26.33
CA HIS A 134 8.03 -2.21 26.95
C HIS A 134 8.69 -3.34 26.17
N LEU A 135 8.54 -3.33 24.85
CA LEU A 135 9.14 -4.35 23.97
C LEU A 135 10.68 -4.36 24.02
N ILE A 136 11.31 -3.22 24.30
CA ILE A 136 12.76 -3.15 24.54
C ILE A 136 13.12 -3.88 25.84
N ILE A 137 12.32 -3.73 26.90
CA ILE A 137 12.55 -4.45 28.15
C ILE A 137 12.32 -5.95 27.97
N VAL A 138 11.30 -6.35 27.20
CA VAL A 138 11.07 -7.76 26.84
C VAL A 138 12.32 -8.34 26.20
N ASP A 139 12.85 -7.68 25.18
CA ASP A 139 14.03 -8.09 24.44
C ASP A 139 15.24 -8.30 25.38
N GLN A 140 15.61 -7.26 26.13
CA GLN A 140 16.75 -7.30 27.05
C GLN A 140 16.60 -8.36 28.16
N GLN A 141 15.40 -8.53 28.69
CA GLN A 141 15.20 -9.45 29.80
C GLN A 141 15.09 -10.89 29.33
N TYR A 142 14.52 -11.12 28.14
CA TYR A 142 14.45 -12.46 27.57
C TYR A 142 15.83 -12.95 27.11
N GLU A 143 16.64 -12.09 26.51
CA GLU A 143 18.05 -12.37 26.23
C GLU A 143 18.82 -12.79 27.49
N ASN A 144 18.64 -12.02 28.57
CA ASN A 144 19.29 -12.33 29.84
C ASN A 144 18.79 -13.68 30.45
N PHE A 145 17.50 -14.00 30.24
CA PHE A 145 16.94 -15.29 30.63
C PHE A 145 17.62 -16.43 29.90
N GLU A 146 17.68 -16.36 28.58
CA GLU A 146 18.27 -17.44 27.76
C GLU A 146 19.76 -17.61 28.03
N ALA A 147 20.50 -16.51 28.16
CA ALA A 147 21.94 -16.55 28.39
C ALA A 147 22.34 -17.07 29.77
N ASN A 148 21.53 -16.84 30.81
CA ASN A 148 21.87 -17.09 32.20
C ASN A 148 20.90 -18.02 32.95
N ASP A 149 19.86 -18.53 32.31
CA ASP A 149 18.76 -19.31 32.90
C ASP A 149 18.13 -18.55 34.12
N ASP A 150 18.00 -17.21 34.00
CA ASP A 150 17.52 -16.35 35.07
C ASP A 150 15.99 -16.25 35.03
N GLU A 151 15.31 -17.05 35.84
CA GLU A 151 13.84 -17.08 35.93
C GLU A 151 13.23 -15.71 36.28
N PHE A 152 13.95 -14.85 37.01
CA PHE A 152 13.48 -13.50 37.27
C PHE A 152 13.40 -12.65 36.01
N SER A 153 14.41 -12.74 35.15
CA SER A 153 14.41 -12.08 33.83
C SER A 153 13.30 -12.59 32.94
N TYR A 154 13.01 -13.89 32.96
CA TYR A 154 11.86 -14.45 32.24
C TYR A 154 10.53 -13.87 32.74
N GLN A 155 10.30 -13.84 34.05
CA GLN A 155 9.08 -13.26 34.62
C GLN A 155 8.93 -11.79 34.28
N MET A 156 10.04 -11.06 34.23
CA MET A 156 10.04 -9.66 33.80
C MET A 156 9.67 -9.54 32.33
N ALA A 157 10.30 -10.30 31.42
CA ALA A 157 9.98 -10.29 30.01
C ALA A 157 8.50 -10.60 29.76
N LEU A 158 7.98 -11.66 30.39
CA LEU A 158 6.57 -12.04 30.26
C LEU A 158 5.62 -10.95 30.76
N GLY A 159 5.88 -10.37 31.91
CA GLY A 159 5.00 -9.32 32.46
C GLY A 159 5.01 -8.04 31.65
N PHE A 160 6.17 -7.64 31.11
CA PHE A 160 6.25 -6.48 30.21
C PHE A 160 5.60 -6.76 28.85
N MET A 161 5.67 -8.01 28.35
CA MET A 161 4.96 -8.42 27.13
C MET A 161 3.44 -8.41 27.34
N GLU A 162 2.95 -8.93 28.47
CA GLU A 162 1.52 -8.86 28.81
C GLU A 162 1.01 -7.41 28.85
N ARG A 163 1.78 -6.49 29.42
CA ARG A 163 1.41 -5.09 29.47
C ARG A 163 1.42 -4.44 28.10
N ALA A 164 2.45 -4.68 27.28
CA ALA A 164 2.53 -4.21 25.89
C ALA A 164 1.30 -4.66 25.11
N ASN A 165 0.93 -5.94 25.24
CA ASN A 165 -0.26 -6.52 24.59
C ASN A 165 -1.56 -5.84 25.06
N GLN A 166 -1.73 -5.62 26.37
CA GLN A 166 -2.90 -4.91 26.93
C GLN A 166 -3.01 -3.48 26.37
N MET A 167 -1.90 -2.74 26.29
CA MET A 167 -1.89 -1.39 25.73
C MET A 167 -2.23 -1.37 24.26
N PHE A 168 -1.72 -2.33 23.49
CA PHE A 168 -2.04 -2.46 22.08
C PHE A 168 -3.55 -2.68 21.85
N TYR A 169 -4.15 -3.64 22.56
CA TYR A 169 -5.59 -3.91 22.42
C TYR A 169 -6.50 -2.81 22.98
N ALA A 170 -6.00 -1.98 23.90
CA ALA A 170 -6.74 -0.83 24.41
C ALA A 170 -6.75 0.35 23.39
N GLN A 171 -5.82 0.38 22.46
CA GLN A 171 -5.72 1.42 21.44
C GLN A 171 -6.73 1.20 20.32
N THR A 172 -7.44 2.26 19.90
CA THR A 172 -8.48 2.17 18.85
C THR A 172 -8.12 2.91 17.57
N GLU A 173 -6.98 3.58 17.51
CA GLU A 173 -6.62 4.51 16.43
C GLU A 173 -5.71 3.91 15.34
N TYR A 174 -5.48 2.61 15.35
CA TYR A 174 -4.77 1.96 14.24
C TYR A 174 -5.66 1.83 13.02
N GLY A 175 -5.08 2.00 11.82
CA GLY A 175 -5.74 1.63 10.58
C GLY A 175 -6.12 0.14 10.59
N GLU A 176 -7.24 -0.24 9.99
CA GLU A 176 -7.72 -1.63 10.06
C GLU A 176 -6.68 -2.66 9.61
N ARG A 177 -5.94 -2.37 8.54
CA ARG A 177 -4.87 -3.24 8.03
C ARG A 177 -3.70 -3.35 9.01
N GLN A 178 -3.17 -2.23 9.48
CA GLN A 178 -2.09 -2.18 10.45
C GLN A 178 -2.47 -2.90 11.75
N LYS A 179 -3.73 -2.78 12.16
CA LYS A 179 -4.24 -3.47 13.34
C LYS A 179 -4.21 -4.99 13.17
N ILE A 180 -4.65 -5.52 12.04
CA ILE A 180 -4.65 -6.97 11.75
C ILE A 180 -3.22 -7.51 11.74
N GLU A 181 -2.29 -6.80 11.10
CA GLU A 181 -0.87 -7.17 11.03
C GLU A 181 -0.23 -7.17 12.43
N LEU A 182 -0.42 -6.10 13.19
CA LEU A 182 0.07 -6.01 14.56
C LEU A 182 -0.58 -7.02 15.52
N GLU A 183 -1.89 -7.33 15.36
CA GLU A 183 -2.56 -8.36 16.16
C GLU A 183 -1.92 -9.73 15.98
N SER A 184 -1.54 -10.11 14.75
CA SER A 184 -0.82 -11.36 14.48
C SER A 184 0.52 -11.38 15.22
N PHE A 185 1.33 -10.34 15.03
CA PHE A 185 2.65 -10.25 15.66
C PHE A 185 2.63 -10.23 17.18
N PHE A 186 1.69 -9.49 17.77
CA PHE A 186 1.57 -9.45 19.22
C PHE A 186 1.16 -10.81 19.79
N ASN A 187 0.27 -11.55 19.10
CA ASN A 187 -0.11 -12.88 19.50
C ASN A 187 1.06 -13.86 19.37
N ASP A 188 1.73 -13.85 18.21
CA ASP A 188 2.88 -14.73 17.97
C ASP A 188 4.01 -14.47 18.98
N MET A 189 4.36 -13.22 19.20
CA MET A 189 5.40 -12.85 20.16
C MET A 189 5.01 -13.21 21.60
N PHE A 190 3.73 -13.01 21.96
CA PHE A 190 3.24 -13.41 23.29
C PHE A 190 3.32 -14.92 23.46
N ASP A 191 2.90 -15.69 22.46
CA ASP A 191 2.95 -17.16 22.48
C ASP A 191 4.41 -17.65 22.53
N MET A 192 5.33 -17.07 21.76
CA MET A 192 6.76 -17.40 21.80
C MET A 192 7.37 -17.16 23.20
N VAL A 193 7.08 -16.00 23.81
CA VAL A 193 7.56 -15.70 25.17
C VAL A 193 6.97 -16.69 26.17
N GLN A 194 5.69 -17.01 26.04
CA GLN A 194 5.01 -17.94 26.96
C GLN A 194 5.49 -19.39 26.80
N ASN A 195 5.78 -19.82 25.58
CA ASN A 195 6.28 -21.17 25.27
C ASN A 195 7.78 -21.32 25.55
N ARG A 196 8.47 -20.23 25.86
CA ARG A 196 9.94 -20.18 26.06
C ARG A 196 10.69 -20.56 24.78
N ASP A 197 10.27 -20.02 23.65
CA ASP A 197 10.93 -20.23 22.38
C ASP A 197 12.32 -19.56 22.36
N PRO A 198 13.23 -19.96 21.45
CA PRO A 198 14.56 -19.38 21.35
C PRO A 198 14.54 -17.85 21.21
N TYR A 199 15.46 -17.16 21.89
CA TYR A 199 15.56 -15.69 21.85
C TYR A 199 15.62 -15.12 20.44
N ALA A 200 16.32 -15.80 19.53
CA ALA A 200 16.43 -15.35 18.13
C ALA A 200 15.06 -15.16 17.44
N SER A 201 14.09 -16.05 17.71
CA SER A 201 12.72 -15.93 17.17
C SER A 201 11.98 -14.73 17.75
N ILE A 202 12.12 -14.52 19.09
CA ILE A 202 11.49 -13.40 19.76
C ILE A 202 12.12 -12.06 19.33
N ALA A 203 13.44 -12.00 19.24
CA ALA A 203 14.16 -10.81 18.82
C ALA A 203 13.77 -10.38 17.40
N SER A 204 13.67 -11.32 16.46
CA SER A 204 13.27 -11.03 15.09
C SER A 204 11.85 -10.47 15.03
N THR A 205 10.88 -11.13 15.65
CA THR A 205 9.48 -10.65 15.71
C THR A 205 9.38 -9.29 16.40
N ASN A 206 10.14 -9.08 17.48
CA ASN A 206 10.17 -7.83 18.22
C ASN A 206 10.65 -6.63 17.38
N VAL A 207 11.61 -6.84 16.49
CA VAL A 207 12.05 -5.80 15.54
C VAL A 207 10.88 -5.34 14.66
N TRP A 208 10.12 -6.28 14.12
CA TRP A 208 9.00 -5.98 13.23
C TRP A 208 7.87 -5.26 13.96
N VAL A 209 7.49 -5.73 15.14
CA VAL A 209 6.45 -5.08 15.95
C VAL A 209 6.82 -3.63 16.26
N LYS A 210 8.06 -3.39 16.68
CA LYS A 210 8.54 -2.02 16.99
C LYS A 210 8.50 -1.12 15.77
N ARG A 211 8.87 -1.64 14.60
CA ARG A 211 8.85 -0.90 13.35
C ARG A 211 7.44 -0.56 12.89
N ASP A 212 6.52 -1.51 12.94
CA ASP A 212 5.13 -1.30 12.54
C ASP A 212 4.38 -0.34 13.46
N LEU A 213 4.72 -0.33 14.76
CA LEU A 213 4.16 0.61 15.73
C LEU A 213 4.58 2.06 15.47
N LEU A 214 5.83 2.28 15.11
CA LEU A 214 6.43 3.62 15.04
C LEU A 214 6.65 4.13 13.61
N GLY A 215 6.43 3.28 12.59
CA GLY A 215 6.81 3.55 11.21
C GLY A 215 8.32 3.42 10.96
N THR A 216 8.72 3.41 9.70
CA THR A 216 10.12 3.19 9.26
C THR A 216 11.12 4.25 9.77
N ASP A 217 10.64 5.45 10.07
CA ASP A 217 11.52 6.58 10.46
C ASP A 217 12.05 6.49 11.91
N VAL A 218 11.51 5.62 12.74
CA VAL A 218 11.77 5.61 14.19
C VAL A 218 12.60 4.41 14.65
N VAL A 219 12.76 3.38 13.83
CA VAL A 219 13.58 2.19 14.15
C VAL A 219 15.04 2.55 14.45
N GLY A 220 15.54 3.63 13.86
CA GLY A 220 16.90 4.14 14.14
C GLY A 220 17.06 4.92 15.47
N THR A 221 15.98 5.29 16.17
CA THR A 221 16.04 6.08 17.42
C THR A 221 15.86 5.26 18.70
N VAL A 222 15.27 4.08 18.60
CA VAL A 222 15.10 3.16 19.72
C VAL A 222 16.19 2.10 19.57
N GLY A 223 17.32 2.30 20.24
CA GLY A 223 18.52 1.49 20.11
C GLY A 223 18.28 -0.01 20.18
N LEU A 224 18.00 -0.60 19.03
CA LEU A 224 18.22 -2.02 18.80
C LEU A 224 19.71 -2.25 18.95
N ASP A 225 20.11 -3.02 19.91
CA ASP A 225 21.49 -3.46 20.00
C ASP A 225 21.71 -4.57 18.95
N SER A 226 21.85 -4.15 17.69
CA SER A 226 22.24 -5.01 16.57
C SER A 226 23.55 -5.77 16.83
N THR A 227 24.26 -5.39 17.89
CA THR A 227 25.49 -6.06 18.36
C THR A 227 25.25 -7.55 18.61
N ASN A 228 24.02 -7.91 19.01
CA ASN A 228 23.67 -9.29 19.31
C ASN A 228 23.45 -10.13 18.04
N LEU A 229 22.83 -9.58 17.01
CA LEU A 229 22.61 -10.32 15.76
C LEU A 229 23.92 -10.78 15.10
N TYR A 230 24.98 -9.99 15.22
CA TYR A 230 26.31 -10.42 14.78
C TYR A 230 26.83 -11.65 15.53
N SER A 231 26.50 -11.79 16.83
CA SER A 231 26.87 -12.99 17.58
C SER A 231 26.05 -14.20 17.18
N VAL A 232 24.74 -14.04 17.00
CA VAL A 232 23.84 -15.11 16.54
C VAL A 232 24.28 -15.65 15.17
N ILE A 233 24.63 -14.80 14.22
CA ILE A 233 25.14 -15.22 12.92
C ILE A 233 26.44 -16.05 13.06
N ARG A 234 27.33 -15.65 13.96
CA ARG A 234 28.57 -16.42 14.21
C ARG A 234 28.29 -17.79 14.83
N ASP A 235 27.34 -17.87 15.75
CA ASP A 235 26.95 -19.12 16.39
C ASP A 235 26.27 -20.05 15.39
N LEU A 236 25.37 -19.54 14.53
CA LEU A 236 24.79 -20.28 13.41
C LEU A 236 25.88 -20.80 12.44
N TYR A 237 26.89 -20.02 12.15
CA TYR A 237 27.99 -20.49 11.32
C TYR A 237 28.85 -21.56 12.02
N ALA A 238 29.00 -21.47 13.35
CA ALA A 238 29.65 -22.55 14.11
C ALA A 238 28.85 -23.85 14.01
N ASP A 239 27.53 -23.81 14.14
CA ASP A 239 26.64 -24.97 13.96
C ASP A 239 26.66 -25.50 12.53
N LEU A 240 26.65 -24.61 11.51
CA LEU A 240 26.81 -24.97 10.10
C LEU A 240 28.09 -25.78 9.88
N MET A 241 29.21 -25.32 10.47
CA MET A 241 30.49 -26.05 10.36
C MET A 241 30.43 -27.44 11.00
N VAL A 242 29.66 -27.61 12.09
CA VAL A 242 29.43 -28.95 12.71
C VAL A 242 28.62 -29.84 11.78
N GLU A 243 27.58 -29.34 11.15
CA GLU A 243 26.75 -30.14 10.23
C GLU A 243 27.51 -30.52 8.94
N LEU A 244 28.42 -29.68 8.48
CA LEU A 244 29.33 -30.05 7.38
C LEU A 244 30.26 -31.22 7.79
N ASP A 245 30.76 -31.24 9.03
CA ASP A 245 31.53 -32.37 9.55
C ASP A 245 30.70 -33.66 9.66
N ASN A 246 29.44 -33.54 9.97
CA ASN A 246 28.48 -34.64 9.99
C ASN A 246 28.09 -35.11 8.58
N GLY A 247 28.45 -34.37 7.54
CA GLY A 247 28.10 -34.64 6.13
C GLY A 247 26.65 -34.27 5.80
N ASP A 248 25.96 -33.54 6.67
CA ASP A 248 24.58 -33.08 6.46
C ASP A 248 24.53 -31.70 5.77
N TYR A 249 24.79 -31.70 4.47
CA TYR A 249 24.76 -30.51 3.65
C TYR A 249 23.37 -29.88 3.58
N LYS A 250 22.29 -30.65 3.75
CA LYS A 250 20.93 -30.10 3.73
C LYS A 250 20.69 -29.23 4.96
N LYS A 251 21.08 -29.69 6.12
CA LYS A 251 20.95 -28.94 7.36
C LYS A 251 21.92 -27.78 7.40
N ALA A 252 23.14 -27.95 6.88
CA ALA A 252 24.09 -26.82 6.73
C ALA A 252 23.52 -25.73 5.83
N GLU A 253 22.84 -26.06 4.72
CA GLU A 253 22.17 -25.07 3.87
C GLU A 253 21.04 -24.35 4.62
N GLN A 254 20.23 -25.06 5.40
CA GLN A 254 19.16 -24.47 6.20
C GLN A 254 19.72 -23.46 7.21
N ILE A 255 20.77 -23.81 7.94
CA ILE A 255 21.42 -22.91 8.91
C ILE A 255 22.04 -21.70 8.21
N GLY A 256 22.68 -21.86 7.05
CA GLY A 256 23.23 -20.76 6.26
C GLY A 256 22.15 -19.77 5.81
N ILE A 257 20.99 -20.27 5.44
CA ILE A 257 19.82 -19.48 5.07
C ILE A 257 19.26 -18.74 6.29
N GLU A 258 19.14 -19.41 7.43
CA GLU A 258 18.68 -18.80 8.69
C GLU A 258 19.63 -17.66 9.12
N ALA A 259 20.94 -17.86 9.01
CA ALA A 259 21.93 -16.81 9.30
C ALA A 259 21.76 -15.58 8.41
N TYR A 260 21.38 -15.76 7.15
CA TYR A 260 21.13 -14.67 6.21
C TYR A 260 19.74 -14.07 6.40
N LEU A 261 18.66 -14.82 6.17
CA LEU A 261 17.29 -14.31 6.14
C LEU A 261 16.74 -13.86 7.49
N GLU A 262 17.09 -14.57 8.56
CA GLU A 262 16.48 -14.32 9.87
C GLU A 262 17.37 -13.43 10.76
N ASN A 263 18.60 -13.10 10.31
CA ASN A 263 19.53 -12.33 11.11
C ASN A 263 20.28 -11.26 10.34
N PHE A 264 20.91 -11.57 9.19
CA PHE A 264 21.74 -10.61 8.48
C PHE A 264 20.91 -9.51 7.79
N GLU A 265 19.75 -9.83 7.22
CA GLU A 265 18.85 -8.85 6.59
C GLU A 265 18.54 -7.67 7.53
N TYR A 266 18.40 -7.92 8.83
CA TYR A 266 18.14 -6.85 9.81
C TYR A 266 19.34 -5.92 10.05
N LEU A 267 20.54 -6.34 9.71
CA LEU A 267 21.76 -5.55 9.82
C LEU A 267 22.02 -4.68 8.57
N GLU A 268 21.43 -5.02 7.45
CA GLU A 268 21.67 -4.38 6.16
C GLU A 268 21.49 -2.86 6.19
N PRO A 269 20.41 -2.27 6.75
CA PRO A 269 20.23 -0.83 6.78
C PRO A 269 21.36 -0.10 7.51
N GLU A 270 21.88 -0.69 8.59
CA GLU A 270 22.97 -0.11 9.37
C GLU A 270 24.32 -0.23 8.65
N ILE A 271 24.56 -1.39 8.03
CA ILE A 271 25.77 -1.64 7.26
C ILE A 271 25.77 -0.77 6.00
N GLU A 272 24.63 -0.57 5.36
CA GLU A 272 24.50 0.29 4.18
C GLU A 272 24.90 1.75 4.46
N VAL A 273 24.52 2.27 5.64
CA VAL A 273 24.92 3.61 6.08
C VAL A 273 26.41 3.66 6.40
N ALA A 274 26.95 2.59 6.98
CA ALA A 274 28.35 2.53 7.39
C ALA A 274 29.28 2.24 6.20
N ASP A 275 28.93 1.32 5.34
CA ASP A 275 29.71 0.90 4.16
C ASP A 275 28.87 0.08 3.19
N ALA A 276 28.30 0.72 2.17
CA ALA A 276 27.47 0.07 1.15
C ALA A 276 28.23 -0.94 0.27
N GLU A 277 29.55 -0.79 0.09
CA GLU A 277 30.34 -1.75 -0.69
C GLU A 277 30.57 -3.03 0.12
N LEU A 278 30.83 -2.89 1.42
CA LEU A 278 30.96 -4.02 2.33
C LEU A 278 29.62 -4.79 2.49
N LEU A 279 28.49 -4.08 2.52
CA LEU A 279 27.17 -4.70 2.50
C LEU A 279 27.02 -5.60 1.27
N TYR A 280 27.24 -5.05 0.09
CA TYR A 280 27.11 -5.79 -1.17
C TYR A 280 28.00 -7.05 -1.20
N ASP A 281 29.26 -6.94 -0.73
CA ASP A 281 30.17 -8.08 -0.66
C ASP A 281 29.66 -9.17 0.32
N LEU A 282 29.12 -8.77 1.47
CA LEU A 282 28.57 -9.72 2.46
C LEU A 282 27.31 -10.40 1.96
N GLU A 283 26.37 -9.63 1.36
CA GLU A 283 25.18 -10.18 0.72
C GLU A 283 25.54 -11.26 -0.29
N TRP A 284 26.48 -10.95 -1.20
CA TRP A 284 26.92 -11.88 -2.22
C TRP A 284 27.56 -13.15 -1.63
N ASP A 285 28.48 -12.96 -0.66
CA ASP A 285 29.18 -14.09 -0.04
C ASP A 285 28.24 -15.01 0.75
N MET A 286 27.32 -14.46 1.51
CA MET A 286 26.40 -15.21 2.36
C MET A 286 25.29 -15.87 1.55
N ARG A 287 24.71 -15.16 0.62
CA ARG A 287 23.54 -15.58 -0.17
C ARG A 287 23.91 -16.48 -1.33
N GLU A 288 24.88 -16.07 -2.15
CA GLU A 288 25.20 -16.74 -3.41
C GLU A 288 26.36 -17.73 -3.26
N GLU A 289 27.53 -17.26 -2.84
CA GLU A 289 28.76 -18.07 -2.88
C GLU A 289 28.69 -19.20 -1.85
N LEU A 290 28.40 -18.91 -0.58
CA LEU A 290 28.31 -19.92 0.48
C LEU A 290 27.25 -20.98 0.15
N ARG A 291 26.09 -20.55 -0.28
CA ARG A 291 24.97 -21.44 -0.64
C ARG A 291 25.32 -22.31 -1.85
N THR A 292 25.99 -21.74 -2.85
CA THR A 292 26.43 -22.48 -4.03
C THR A 292 27.46 -23.54 -3.67
N MET A 293 28.44 -23.22 -2.81
CA MET A 293 29.43 -24.18 -2.32
C MET A 293 28.77 -25.35 -1.57
N ILE A 294 27.77 -25.06 -0.71
CA ILE A 294 27.02 -26.10 0.03
C ILE A 294 26.19 -26.96 -0.91
N LYS A 295 25.44 -26.36 -1.85
CA LYS A 295 24.63 -27.09 -2.85
C LYS A 295 25.49 -27.99 -3.74
N ASN A 296 26.65 -27.52 -4.16
CA ASN A 296 27.61 -28.30 -4.96
C ASN A 296 28.33 -29.34 -4.14
N ARG A 297 28.10 -29.39 -2.82
CA ARG A 297 28.76 -30.29 -1.87
C ARG A 297 30.29 -30.23 -1.96
N GLU A 298 30.82 -29.00 -1.96
CA GLU A 298 32.24 -28.77 -1.87
C GLU A 298 32.82 -29.38 -0.58
N SER A 299 34.14 -29.50 -0.50
CA SER A 299 34.70 -30.12 0.69
C SER A 299 34.39 -29.29 1.95
N PRO A 300 34.06 -29.95 3.11
CA PRO A 300 33.84 -29.20 4.35
C PRO A 300 34.95 -28.21 4.68
N ASP A 301 36.22 -28.60 4.44
CA ASP A 301 37.34 -27.69 4.69
C ASP A 301 37.33 -26.43 3.81
N THR A 302 36.89 -26.56 2.55
CA THR A 302 36.78 -25.43 1.65
C THR A 302 35.70 -24.44 2.13
N ILE A 303 34.52 -24.97 2.47
CA ILE A 303 33.38 -24.15 2.95
C ILE A 303 33.73 -23.49 4.29
N LYS A 304 34.35 -24.21 5.21
CA LYS A 304 34.80 -23.66 6.49
C LYS A 304 35.86 -22.59 6.32
N SER A 305 36.83 -22.79 5.42
CA SER A 305 37.81 -21.74 5.11
C SER A 305 37.15 -20.49 4.56
N PHE A 306 36.14 -20.62 3.72
CA PHE A 306 35.39 -19.48 3.20
C PHE A 306 34.65 -18.72 4.31
N LEU A 307 34.01 -19.43 5.24
CA LEU A 307 33.37 -18.82 6.41
C LEU A 307 34.39 -18.07 7.29
N VAL A 308 35.50 -18.74 7.65
CA VAL A 308 36.46 -18.22 8.63
C VAL A 308 37.38 -17.13 8.02
N ASP A 309 37.73 -17.27 6.75
CA ASP A 309 38.71 -16.36 6.11
C ASP A 309 38.04 -15.20 5.33
N SER A 310 36.74 -15.33 4.98
CA SER A 310 36.00 -14.33 4.20
C SER A 310 34.83 -13.73 4.97
N ILE A 311 33.77 -14.50 5.27
CA ILE A 311 32.50 -13.97 5.78
C ILE A 311 32.63 -13.42 7.21
N ILE A 312 33.14 -14.23 8.15
CA ILE A 312 33.24 -13.83 9.57
C ILE A 312 34.09 -12.57 9.76
N PRO A 313 35.29 -12.44 9.13
CA PRO A 313 36.07 -11.22 9.25
C PRO A 313 35.37 -9.96 8.66
N ARG A 314 34.60 -10.11 7.59
CA ARG A 314 33.80 -9.02 7.02
C ARG A 314 32.66 -8.61 7.93
N LEU A 315 31.98 -9.57 8.57
CA LEU A 315 30.99 -9.29 9.61
C LEU A 315 31.58 -8.52 10.80
N ASP A 316 32.80 -8.87 11.23
CA ASP A 316 33.52 -8.15 12.29
C ASP A 316 33.85 -6.70 11.87
N ILE A 317 34.25 -6.49 10.63
CA ILE A 317 34.49 -5.16 10.05
C ILE A 317 33.16 -4.38 9.99
N ALA A 318 32.08 -5.00 9.54
CA ALA A 318 30.76 -4.37 9.46
C ALA A 318 30.29 -3.92 10.85
N GLN A 319 30.36 -4.81 11.85
CA GLN A 319 30.04 -4.51 13.24
C GLN A 319 30.84 -3.32 13.80
N ALA A 320 32.16 -3.28 13.52
CA ALA A 320 33.01 -2.19 13.97
C ALA A 320 32.66 -0.85 13.30
N LYS A 321 32.38 -0.85 11.99
CA LYS A 321 31.99 0.36 11.24
C LYS A 321 30.62 0.88 11.68
N VAL A 322 29.65 0.01 11.86
CA VAL A 322 28.33 0.38 12.39
C VAL A 322 28.46 0.99 13.79
N ALA A 323 29.28 0.38 14.66
CA ALA A 323 29.53 0.94 16.00
C ALA A 323 30.17 2.33 15.93
N GLU A 324 31.09 2.58 14.99
CA GLU A 324 31.72 3.89 14.77
C GLU A 324 30.68 4.93 14.31
N VAL A 325 29.81 4.57 13.36
CA VAL A 325 28.71 5.43 12.86
C VAL A 325 27.75 5.77 14.01
N LYS A 326 27.32 4.79 14.80
CA LYS A 326 26.47 5.02 15.98
C LYS A 326 27.14 5.90 17.02
N ALA A 327 28.42 5.69 17.30
CA ALA A 327 29.19 6.51 18.23
C ALA A 327 29.37 7.97 17.75
N SER A 328 29.32 8.23 16.46
CA SER A 328 29.37 9.58 15.88
C SER A 328 28.04 10.35 16.04
N GLY A 329 26.99 9.73 16.57
CA GLY A 329 25.66 10.33 16.75
C GLY A 329 24.83 10.39 15.47
N VAL A 330 25.21 9.65 14.45
CA VAL A 330 24.42 9.52 13.20
C VAL A 330 23.21 8.65 13.50
N ILE A 331 22.01 9.16 13.18
CA ILE A 331 20.77 8.40 13.20
C ILE A 331 20.66 7.67 11.86
N ILE A 332 20.62 6.35 11.89
CA ILE A 332 20.63 5.49 10.69
C ILE A 332 19.46 5.81 9.77
N ALA A 333 18.24 5.95 10.32
CA ALA A 333 17.06 6.29 9.55
C ALA A 333 17.19 7.65 8.83
N ASP A 334 17.72 8.68 9.51
CA ASP A 334 17.97 9.99 8.91
C ASP A 334 19.01 9.91 7.79
N ALA A 335 20.07 9.13 7.99
CA ALA A 335 21.12 8.94 6.99
C ALA A 335 20.59 8.21 5.74
N LEU A 336 19.76 7.19 5.91
CA LEU A 336 19.06 6.50 4.80
C LEU A 336 18.09 7.43 4.08
N ALA A 337 17.29 8.21 4.81
CA ALA A 337 16.37 9.17 4.22
C ALA A 337 17.06 10.30 3.44
N MET A 338 18.27 10.68 3.85
CA MET A 338 19.10 11.68 3.17
C MET A 338 19.88 11.11 1.98
N LYS A 339 19.95 9.80 1.82
CA LYS A 339 20.60 9.18 0.68
C LYS A 339 19.89 9.59 -0.60
N GLU A 340 20.65 10.05 -1.60
CA GLU A 340 20.09 10.51 -2.86
C GLU A 340 19.38 9.35 -3.57
N LYS A 341 18.05 9.34 -3.50
CA LYS A 341 17.21 8.31 -4.16
C LYS A 341 17.32 8.48 -5.67
N LYS A 342 17.56 7.40 -6.38
CA LYS A 342 17.55 7.44 -7.84
C LYS A 342 16.13 7.73 -8.35
N PRO A 343 15.98 8.50 -9.44
CA PRO A 343 14.66 8.74 -10.03
C PRO A 343 14.02 7.43 -10.50
N MET A 344 12.70 7.34 -10.37
CA MET A 344 11.90 6.26 -10.94
C MET A 344 12.27 6.02 -12.41
N GLY A 345 12.48 4.77 -12.79
CA GLY A 345 12.86 4.37 -14.15
C GLY A 345 14.33 4.60 -14.50
N SER A 346 15.20 4.90 -13.52
CA SER A 346 16.62 5.12 -13.72
C SER A 346 17.44 3.85 -13.94
N ALA A 347 16.84 2.66 -13.74
CA ALA A 347 17.50 1.39 -14.00
C ALA A 347 17.93 1.26 -15.48
N THR A 348 18.98 0.51 -15.74
CA THR A 348 19.44 0.23 -17.11
C THR A 348 18.44 -0.67 -17.85
N GLU A 349 18.46 -0.67 -19.18
CA GLU A 349 17.54 -1.52 -19.96
C GLU A 349 17.76 -3.02 -19.69
N GLY A 350 18.98 -3.45 -19.36
CA GLY A 350 19.28 -4.82 -18.92
C GLY A 350 18.57 -5.15 -17.60
N GLN A 351 18.74 -4.31 -16.60
CA GLN A 351 18.10 -4.48 -15.28
C GLN A 351 16.56 -4.48 -15.38
N LYS A 352 15.97 -3.62 -16.21
CA LYS A 352 14.52 -3.59 -16.42
C LYS A 352 13.99 -4.89 -17.01
N GLY A 353 14.74 -5.49 -17.96
CA GLY A 353 14.40 -6.80 -18.54
C GLY A 353 14.51 -7.92 -17.52
N GLU A 354 15.60 -7.93 -16.79
CA GLU A 354 15.89 -8.92 -15.75
C GLU A 354 14.84 -8.88 -14.62
N VAL A 355 14.54 -7.70 -14.08
CA VAL A 355 13.48 -7.52 -13.07
C VAL A 355 12.14 -8.05 -13.56
N ARG A 356 11.77 -7.80 -14.80
CA ARG A 356 10.52 -8.29 -15.37
C ARG A 356 10.48 -9.82 -15.44
N ASP A 357 11.56 -10.43 -15.90
CA ASP A 357 11.65 -11.88 -16.05
C ASP A 357 11.62 -12.56 -14.67
N GLU A 358 12.30 -11.99 -13.68
CA GLU A 358 12.31 -12.51 -12.30
C GLU A 358 10.94 -12.37 -11.62
N ILE A 359 10.24 -11.27 -11.82
CA ILE A 359 8.85 -11.11 -11.31
C ILE A 359 7.94 -12.23 -11.85
N ASP A 360 8.10 -12.64 -13.09
CA ASP A 360 7.32 -13.76 -13.64
C ASP A 360 7.66 -15.09 -12.97
N VAL A 361 8.94 -15.32 -12.65
CA VAL A 361 9.39 -16.50 -11.91
C VAL A 361 8.86 -16.48 -10.47
N ILE A 362 8.89 -15.33 -9.80
CA ILE A 362 8.34 -15.17 -8.45
C ILE A 362 6.86 -15.54 -8.43
N ARG A 363 6.06 -15.03 -9.35
CA ARG A 363 4.63 -15.35 -9.45
C ARG A 363 4.35 -16.84 -9.61
N GLN A 364 5.16 -17.53 -10.43
CA GLN A 364 5.03 -18.98 -10.59
C GLN A 364 5.34 -19.72 -9.29
N LYS A 365 6.35 -19.28 -8.55
CA LYS A 365 6.71 -19.87 -7.26
C LYS A 365 5.67 -19.58 -6.17
N LEU A 366 5.10 -18.37 -6.13
CA LEU A 366 4.02 -18.04 -5.21
C LEU A 366 2.75 -18.86 -5.48
N MET A 367 2.39 -19.05 -6.74
CA MET A 367 1.30 -19.96 -7.12
C MET A 367 1.58 -21.40 -6.68
N ALA A 368 2.82 -21.88 -6.86
CA ALA A 368 3.22 -23.21 -6.38
C ALA A 368 3.15 -23.30 -4.84
N THR A 369 3.54 -22.23 -4.14
CA THR A 369 3.42 -22.13 -2.68
C THR A 369 1.98 -22.35 -2.23
N GLU A 370 1.03 -21.66 -2.82
CA GLU A 370 -0.39 -21.77 -2.50
C GLU A 370 -0.92 -23.18 -2.76
N ILE A 371 -0.61 -23.76 -3.93
CA ILE A 371 -1.01 -25.12 -4.28
C ILE A 371 -0.45 -26.17 -3.30
N PHE A 372 0.85 -26.10 -2.96
CA PHE A 372 1.46 -27.04 -2.02
C PHE A 372 0.84 -26.92 -0.63
N TYR A 373 0.55 -25.69 -0.20
CA TYR A 373 -0.08 -25.45 1.09
C TYR A 373 -1.53 -25.99 1.14
N GLU A 374 -2.33 -25.79 0.09
CA GLU A 374 -3.67 -26.36 -0.05
C GLU A 374 -3.66 -27.91 -0.01
N LEU A 375 -2.63 -28.52 -0.58
CA LEU A 375 -2.42 -29.98 -0.56
C LEU A 375 -1.92 -30.48 0.81
N GLY A 376 -1.64 -29.59 1.76
CA GLY A 376 -1.12 -29.91 3.08
C GLY A 376 0.39 -30.21 3.12
N ASP A 377 1.10 -29.91 2.04
CA ASP A 377 2.55 -30.04 1.97
C ASP A 377 3.24 -28.73 2.37
N THR A 378 3.23 -28.44 3.68
CA THR A 378 3.78 -27.21 4.25
C THR A 378 5.28 -27.07 3.98
N GLN A 379 6.02 -28.18 3.90
CA GLN A 379 7.46 -28.17 3.64
C GLN A 379 7.78 -27.69 2.21
N GLU A 380 7.06 -28.19 1.21
CA GLU A 380 7.26 -27.77 -0.18
C GLU A 380 6.68 -26.34 -0.40
N ALA A 381 5.59 -25.98 0.29
CA ALA A 381 5.06 -24.61 0.29
C ALA A 381 6.11 -23.62 0.83
N TYR A 382 6.70 -23.91 1.98
CA TYR A 382 7.76 -23.09 2.57
C TYR A 382 8.98 -22.98 1.65
N THR A 383 9.41 -24.11 1.07
CA THR A 383 10.55 -24.13 0.14
C THR A 383 10.29 -23.28 -1.10
N SER A 384 9.06 -23.33 -1.63
CA SER A 384 8.66 -22.53 -2.78
C SER A 384 8.60 -21.04 -2.45
N ALA A 385 8.00 -20.64 -1.32
CA ALA A 385 7.94 -19.26 -0.85
C ALA A 385 9.35 -18.68 -0.63
N ARG A 386 10.22 -19.45 0.04
CA ARG A 386 11.61 -19.08 0.25
C ARG A 386 12.38 -18.90 -1.06
N SER A 387 12.20 -19.82 -2.01
CA SER A 387 12.84 -19.75 -3.32
C SER A 387 12.31 -18.55 -4.16
N ALA A 388 11.05 -18.16 -3.97
CA ALA A 388 10.49 -16.97 -4.61
C ALA A 388 11.24 -15.72 -4.18
N TYR A 389 11.60 -15.62 -2.90
CA TYR A 389 12.37 -14.53 -2.35
C TYR A 389 13.85 -14.65 -2.74
N LEU A 390 14.57 -15.65 -2.23
CA LEU A 390 16.03 -15.78 -2.33
C LEU A 390 16.56 -15.95 -3.76
N ASP A 391 15.84 -16.69 -4.60
CA ASP A 391 16.35 -17.00 -5.93
C ASP A 391 15.85 -16.02 -6.99
N SER A 392 14.91 -15.13 -6.66
CA SER A 392 14.30 -14.24 -7.67
C SER A 392 14.03 -12.83 -7.19
N TYR A 393 13.40 -12.61 -6.01
CA TYR A 393 13.05 -11.25 -5.59
C TYR A 393 14.27 -10.37 -5.33
N GLU A 394 15.35 -10.92 -4.84
CA GLU A 394 16.56 -10.17 -4.59
C GLU A 394 17.18 -9.52 -5.85
N TYR A 395 16.99 -10.12 -7.03
CA TYR A 395 17.35 -9.46 -8.30
C TYR A 395 16.46 -8.25 -8.60
N VAL A 396 15.22 -8.27 -8.12
CA VAL A 396 14.29 -7.13 -8.19
C VAL A 396 14.69 -6.05 -7.20
N GLU A 397 15.12 -6.46 -6.02
CA GLU A 397 15.47 -5.62 -4.88
C GLU A 397 16.62 -4.67 -5.19
N ILE A 398 17.71 -5.15 -5.76
CA ILE A 398 18.93 -4.37 -6.05
C ILE A 398 18.62 -3.03 -6.75
N PRO A 399 17.96 -2.98 -7.91
CA PRO A 399 17.59 -1.72 -8.55
C PRO A 399 16.49 -0.97 -7.81
N LEU A 400 15.58 -1.66 -7.11
CA LEU A 400 14.44 -1.08 -6.39
C LEU A 400 14.90 -0.33 -5.15
N ARG A 401 15.82 -0.90 -4.36
CA ARG A 401 16.40 -0.30 -3.14
C ARG A 401 17.05 1.07 -3.45
N ALA A 402 17.66 1.23 -4.62
CA ALA A 402 18.23 2.49 -5.03
C ALA A 402 17.17 3.58 -5.37
N ILE A 403 15.93 3.19 -5.66
CA ILE A 403 14.83 4.07 -6.09
C ILE A 403 13.85 4.32 -4.94
N ALA A 404 13.45 3.28 -4.24
CA ALA A 404 12.43 3.28 -3.20
C ALA A 404 12.80 2.32 -2.05
N PRO A 405 13.81 2.67 -1.22
CA PRO A 405 14.30 1.79 -0.15
C PRO A 405 13.20 1.42 0.86
N ASP A 406 12.35 2.36 1.25
CA ASP A 406 11.26 2.12 2.21
C ASP A 406 10.25 1.09 1.68
N PHE A 407 9.94 1.17 0.38
CA PHE A 407 9.03 0.22 -0.28
C PHE A 407 9.69 -1.17 -0.47
N THR A 408 11.00 -1.22 -0.71
CA THR A 408 11.75 -2.48 -0.79
C THR A 408 11.60 -3.26 0.52
N LEU A 409 11.83 -2.59 1.64
CA LEU A 409 11.66 -3.18 2.96
C LEU A 409 10.22 -3.67 3.23
N GLU A 410 9.19 -2.96 2.74
CA GLU A 410 7.80 -3.41 2.85
C GLU A 410 7.59 -4.76 2.13
N VAL A 411 8.19 -4.93 0.96
CA VAL A 411 8.05 -6.18 0.18
C VAL A 411 8.81 -7.33 0.83
N GLU A 412 10.01 -7.09 1.34
CA GLU A 412 10.78 -8.07 2.12
C GLU A 412 9.95 -8.60 3.30
N TYR A 413 9.33 -7.68 4.04
CA TYR A 413 8.43 -8.01 5.13
C TYR A 413 7.25 -8.90 4.72
N GLN A 414 6.63 -8.62 3.57
CA GLN A 414 5.53 -9.46 3.06
C GLN A 414 5.99 -10.88 2.78
N PHE A 415 7.21 -11.06 2.24
CA PHE A 415 7.79 -12.40 2.05
C PHE A 415 8.11 -13.10 3.37
N ALA A 416 8.62 -12.37 4.36
CA ALA A 416 8.86 -12.92 5.71
C ALA A 416 7.55 -13.35 6.36
N THR A 417 6.51 -12.51 6.28
CA THR A 417 5.16 -12.84 6.77
C THR A 417 4.61 -14.10 6.13
N LEU A 418 4.75 -14.26 4.80
CA LEU A 418 4.30 -15.47 4.11
C LEU A 418 5.01 -16.71 4.63
N ARG A 419 6.34 -16.66 4.82
CA ARG A 419 7.11 -17.79 5.35
C ARG A 419 6.67 -18.17 6.77
N ASN A 420 6.47 -17.18 7.63
CA ASN A 420 6.01 -17.39 9.00
C ASN A 420 4.62 -18.00 9.03
N GLN A 421 3.65 -17.45 8.28
CA GLN A 421 2.30 -17.99 8.17
C GLN A 421 2.28 -19.47 7.72
N ILE A 422 3.17 -19.86 6.79
CA ILE A 422 3.29 -21.25 6.35
C ILE A 422 3.82 -22.12 7.48
N ASN A 423 4.84 -21.68 8.20
CA ASN A 423 5.43 -22.43 9.33
C ASN A 423 4.43 -22.59 10.48
N ASP A 424 3.65 -21.56 10.77
CA ASP A 424 2.67 -21.53 11.87
C ASP A 424 1.38 -22.26 11.55
N GLY A 425 1.23 -22.75 10.31
CA GLY A 425 0.02 -23.44 9.86
C GLY A 425 -1.21 -22.54 9.78
N ALA A 426 -1.01 -21.28 9.40
CA ALA A 426 -2.06 -20.28 9.28
C ALA A 426 -3.21 -20.72 8.35
N PRO A 427 -4.42 -20.18 8.50
CA PRO A 427 -5.52 -20.45 7.57
C PRO A 427 -5.12 -20.11 6.12
N ILE A 428 -5.52 -20.96 5.16
CA ILE A 428 -5.20 -20.76 3.73
C ILE A 428 -5.61 -19.36 3.23
N GLY A 429 -6.70 -18.80 3.75
CA GLY A 429 -7.14 -17.45 3.38
C GLY A 429 -6.14 -16.35 3.74
N ASP A 430 -5.39 -16.50 4.83
CA ASP A 430 -4.37 -15.53 5.24
C ASP A 430 -3.13 -15.63 4.35
N ILE A 431 -2.74 -16.85 4.00
CA ILE A 431 -1.67 -17.11 3.02
C ILE A 431 -2.00 -16.54 1.65
N SER A 432 -3.21 -16.80 1.13
CA SER A 432 -3.69 -16.24 -0.12
C SER A 432 -3.69 -14.70 -0.10
N ASN A 433 -4.15 -14.08 1.00
CA ASN A 433 -4.14 -12.63 1.15
C ASN A 433 -2.71 -12.06 1.09
N THR A 434 -1.76 -12.71 1.75
CA THR A 434 -0.35 -12.29 1.73
C THR A 434 0.26 -12.46 0.34
N ILE A 435 -0.02 -13.57 -0.35
CA ILE A 435 0.42 -13.78 -1.75
C ILE A 435 -0.15 -12.69 -2.66
N ILE A 436 -1.41 -12.32 -2.50
CA ILE A 436 -2.05 -11.23 -3.23
C ILE A 436 -1.34 -9.89 -2.94
N ALA A 437 -1.00 -9.62 -1.68
CA ALA A 437 -0.26 -8.41 -1.31
C ALA A 437 1.12 -8.37 -1.98
N ILE A 438 1.86 -9.48 -1.97
CA ILE A 438 3.15 -9.61 -2.64
C ILE A 438 2.98 -9.38 -4.16
N ASP A 439 2.01 -10.02 -4.82
CA ASP A 439 1.80 -9.84 -6.28
C ASP A 439 1.59 -8.38 -6.68
N ARG A 440 0.91 -7.59 -5.84
CA ARG A 440 0.74 -6.14 -6.03
C ARG A 440 2.03 -5.37 -5.84
N SER A 441 2.79 -5.74 -4.82
CA SER A 441 4.09 -5.12 -4.57
C SER A 441 5.06 -5.41 -5.71
N LEU A 442 4.98 -6.57 -6.34
CA LEU A 442 5.74 -6.90 -7.54
C LEU A 442 5.35 -6.02 -8.74
N ASP A 443 4.06 -5.75 -8.95
CA ASP A 443 3.61 -4.80 -10.00
C ASP A 443 4.14 -3.39 -9.75
N GLU A 444 4.15 -2.94 -8.49
CA GLU A 444 4.70 -1.63 -8.12
C GLU A 444 6.23 -1.59 -8.25
N SER A 445 6.92 -2.66 -7.86
CA SER A 445 8.37 -2.82 -8.07
C SER A 445 8.74 -2.67 -9.54
N GLU A 446 8.02 -3.36 -10.44
CA GLU A 446 8.24 -3.23 -11.88
C GLU A 446 8.02 -1.79 -12.37
N ARG A 447 6.96 -1.10 -11.87
CA ARG A 447 6.69 0.29 -12.24
C ARG A 447 7.80 1.23 -11.80
N LEU A 448 8.28 1.09 -10.58
CA LEU A 448 9.35 1.94 -10.03
C LEU A 448 10.67 1.74 -10.79
N VAL A 449 11.04 0.50 -11.05
CA VAL A 449 12.28 0.15 -11.76
C VAL A 449 12.21 0.51 -13.24
N SER A 450 11.12 0.18 -13.93
CA SER A 450 10.95 0.46 -15.36
C SER A 450 10.63 1.92 -15.65
N GLY A 451 9.97 2.61 -14.71
CA GLY A 451 9.42 3.95 -14.91
C GLY A 451 8.22 3.93 -15.86
N THR A 452 7.63 5.09 -16.08
CA THR A 452 6.42 5.20 -16.95
C THR A 452 6.70 5.02 -18.43
N GLY A 453 7.96 5.01 -18.85
CA GLY A 453 8.33 4.97 -20.27
C GLY A 453 7.75 6.14 -21.08
N THR A 454 7.64 5.99 -22.40
CA THR A 454 7.09 7.02 -23.29
C THR A 454 5.70 6.67 -23.83
N ILE A 455 5.37 5.39 -23.92
CA ILE A 455 4.14 4.89 -24.53
C ILE A 455 2.96 5.02 -23.58
N ALA A 456 3.10 4.58 -22.32
CA ALA A 456 2.03 4.60 -21.35
C ALA A 456 1.53 6.04 -21.02
N PRO A 457 2.40 7.04 -20.79
CA PRO A 457 1.95 8.43 -20.65
C PRO A 457 1.20 8.98 -21.85
N MET A 458 1.61 8.60 -23.06
CA MET A 458 0.91 9.00 -24.28
C MET A 458 -0.49 8.35 -24.36
N ILE A 459 -0.63 7.09 -23.99
CA ILE A 459 -1.93 6.41 -23.94
C ILE A 459 -2.81 7.05 -22.85
N ALA A 460 -2.27 7.33 -21.66
CA ALA A 460 -2.99 8.00 -20.58
C ALA A 460 -3.51 9.38 -21.02
N PHE A 461 -2.67 10.19 -21.68
CA PHE A 461 -3.06 11.47 -22.25
C PHE A 461 -4.18 11.33 -23.27
N ILE A 462 -4.05 10.41 -24.24
CA ILE A 462 -5.06 10.17 -25.28
C ILE A 462 -6.36 9.66 -24.67
N SER A 463 -6.30 8.74 -23.72
CA SER A 463 -7.46 8.19 -23.03
C SER A 463 -8.22 9.26 -22.26
N SER A 464 -7.50 10.09 -21.48
CA SER A 464 -8.07 11.21 -20.77
C SER A 464 -8.74 12.22 -21.70
N PHE A 465 -8.01 12.64 -22.75
CA PHE A 465 -8.58 13.51 -23.79
C PHE A 465 -9.84 12.90 -24.41
N ALA A 466 -9.81 11.62 -24.72
CA ALA A 466 -10.89 10.92 -25.39
C ALA A 466 -12.14 10.80 -24.51
N ILE A 467 -11.98 10.53 -23.19
CA ILE A 467 -13.08 10.49 -22.22
C ILE A 467 -13.79 11.84 -22.18
N ILE A 468 -13.07 12.91 -21.81
CA ILE A 468 -13.70 14.25 -21.65
C ILE A 468 -14.24 14.79 -22.97
N PHE A 469 -13.55 14.52 -24.09
CA PHE A 469 -14.01 14.92 -25.42
C PHE A 469 -15.33 14.23 -25.79
N ARG A 470 -15.46 12.92 -25.51
CA ARG A 470 -16.66 12.13 -25.77
C ARG A 470 -17.86 12.63 -24.96
N GLU A 471 -17.72 12.65 -23.61
CA GLU A 471 -18.81 13.03 -22.73
C GLU A 471 -19.20 14.50 -22.91
N GLY A 472 -18.20 15.36 -22.97
CA GLY A 472 -18.43 16.78 -23.22
C GLY A 472 -19.03 17.08 -24.60
N LEU A 473 -18.70 16.30 -25.65
CA LEU A 473 -19.30 16.47 -26.95
C LEU A 473 -20.81 16.20 -26.93
N GLU A 474 -21.26 15.16 -26.20
CA GLU A 474 -22.68 14.84 -26.05
C GLU A 474 -23.41 16.00 -25.37
N ALA A 475 -22.86 16.52 -24.26
CA ALA A 475 -23.40 17.69 -23.59
C ALA A 475 -23.44 18.94 -24.49
N VAL A 476 -22.34 19.24 -25.19
CA VAL A 476 -22.23 20.42 -26.11
C VAL A 476 -23.23 20.32 -27.26
N LEU A 477 -23.45 19.15 -27.83
CA LEU A 477 -24.41 18.97 -28.91
C LEU A 477 -25.84 19.21 -28.45
N ILE A 478 -26.23 18.68 -27.29
CA ILE A 478 -27.60 18.87 -26.75
C ILE A 478 -27.82 20.33 -26.35
N LEU A 479 -26.87 20.90 -25.58
CA LEU A 479 -26.96 22.30 -25.12
C LEU A 479 -26.91 23.30 -26.31
N GLY A 480 -26.03 23.03 -27.27
CA GLY A 480 -25.93 23.84 -28.48
C GLY A 480 -27.24 23.86 -29.27
N ALA A 481 -27.92 22.72 -29.38
CA ALA A 481 -29.22 22.64 -30.03
C ALA A 481 -30.31 23.37 -29.23
N ILE A 482 -30.32 23.25 -27.89
CA ILE A 482 -31.25 23.99 -26.99
C ILE A 482 -31.06 25.50 -27.15
N ILE A 483 -29.82 25.97 -27.07
CA ILE A 483 -29.51 27.41 -27.17
C ILE A 483 -29.85 27.96 -28.57
N THR A 484 -29.52 27.19 -29.63
CA THR A 484 -29.85 27.58 -31.02
C THR A 484 -31.37 27.65 -31.25
N TYR A 485 -32.14 26.72 -30.68
CA TYR A 485 -33.61 26.74 -30.75
C TYR A 485 -34.20 27.96 -30.00
N LEU A 486 -33.67 28.28 -28.78
CA LEU A 486 -34.08 29.46 -28.02
C LEU A 486 -33.76 30.74 -28.77
N GLU A 487 -32.69 30.79 -29.54
CA GLU A 487 -32.36 31.91 -30.43
C GLU A 487 -33.35 32.02 -31.61
N ALA A 488 -33.61 30.90 -32.27
CA ALA A 488 -34.52 30.87 -33.42
C ALA A 488 -35.98 31.21 -33.04
N SER A 489 -36.42 30.78 -31.82
CA SER A 489 -37.77 31.04 -31.30
C SER A 489 -37.90 32.43 -30.61
N ARG A 490 -36.87 33.28 -30.67
CA ARG A 490 -36.82 34.61 -30.00
C ARG A 490 -37.02 34.58 -28.49
N ASN A 491 -36.79 33.43 -27.87
CA ASN A 491 -36.94 33.21 -26.41
C ASN A 491 -35.61 33.42 -25.64
N HIS A 492 -34.90 34.52 -25.95
CA HIS A 492 -33.54 34.81 -25.42
C HIS A 492 -33.49 34.87 -23.89
N LYS A 493 -34.60 35.24 -23.22
CA LYS A 493 -34.68 35.33 -21.77
C LYS A 493 -34.39 34.01 -21.03
N PHE A 494 -34.64 32.85 -21.66
CA PHE A 494 -34.41 31.57 -21.04
C PHE A 494 -32.97 31.08 -21.13
N LYS A 495 -32.10 31.68 -21.97
CA LYS A 495 -30.68 31.27 -22.07
C LYS A 495 -29.94 31.36 -20.75
N LYS A 496 -30.18 32.39 -19.93
CA LYS A 496 -29.55 32.54 -18.62
C LYS A 496 -29.84 31.32 -17.68
N TYR A 497 -31.06 30.79 -17.75
CA TYR A 497 -31.45 29.65 -16.93
C TYR A 497 -30.81 28.35 -17.40
N VAL A 498 -30.55 28.19 -18.70
CA VAL A 498 -29.72 27.10 -19.22
C VAL A 498 -28.29 27.18 -18.67
N HIS A 499 -27.68 28.38 -18.65
CA HIS A 499 -26.34 28.56 -18.07
C HIS A 499 -26.31 28.30 -16.55
N TYR A 500 -27.36 28.68 -15.81
CA TYR A 500 -27.48 28.35 -14.39
C TYR A 500 -27.56 26.84 -14.16
N GLY A 501 -28.29 26.10 -14.99
CA GLY A 501 -28.35 24.64 -14.93
C GLY A 501 -27.01 23.99 -15.23
N ILE A 502 -26.24 24.53 -16.21
CA ILE A 502 -24.87 24.07 -16.52
C ILE A 502 -23.96 24.29 -15.30
N GLY A 503 -23.97 25.51 -14.72
CA GLY A 503 -23.13 25.81 -13.54
C GLY A 503 -23.45 24.93 -12.34
N LEU A 504 -24.74 24.69 -12.08
CA LEU A 504 -25.18 23.79 -11.01
C LEU A 504 -24.73 22.34 -11.27
N ALA A 505 -24.81 21.87 -12.52
CA ALA A 505 -24.37 20.52 -12.90
C ALA A 505 -22.86 20.33 -12.70
N ILE A 506 -22.04 21.33 -13.11
CA ILE A 506 -20.60 21.31 -12.90
C ILE A 506 -20.27 21.26 -11.40
N ALA A 507 -20.96 22.06 -10.57
CA ALA A 507 -20.77 22.03 -9.14
C ALA A 507 -21.18 20.68 -8.54
N ALA A 508 -22.30 20.10 -8.96
CA ALA A 508 -22.74 18.77 -8.53
C ALA A 508 -21.76 17.68 -8.97
N THR A 509 -21.21 17.75 -10.18
CA THR A 509 -20.17 16.82 -10.67
C THR A 509 -18.90 16.91 -9.82
N ALA A 510 -18.46 18.11 -9.45
CA ALA A 510 -17.32 18.29 -8.55
C ALA A 510 -17.59 17.66 -7.16
N VAL A 511 -18.78 17.88 -6.60
CA VAL A 511 -19.17 17.21 -5.34
C VAL A 511 -19.16 15.69 -5.48
N THR A 512 -19.71 15.16 -6.59
CA THR A 512 -19.69 13.72 -6.87
C THR A 512 -18.27 13.17 -6.95
N TRP A 513 -17.34 13.92 -7.56
CA TRP A 513 -15.92 13.56 -7.61
C TRP A 513 -15.33 13.43 -6.22
N PHE A 514 -15.48 14.45 -5.38
CA PHE A 514 -14.95 14.41 -4.01
C PHE A 514 -15.57 13.28 -3.16
N VAL A 515 -16.88 13.06 -3.28
CA VAL A 515 -17.55 11.98 -2.57
C VAL A 515 -17.05 10.61 -3.03
N ALA A 516 -16.91 10.40 -4.35
CA ALA A 516 -16.40 9.15 -4.90
C ALA A 516 -14.95 8.89 -4.46
N SER A 517 -14.07 9.90 -4.56
CA SER A 517 -12.67 9.79 -4.11
C SER A 517 -12.58 9.48 -2.62
N TYR A 518 -13.40 10.16 -1.79
CA TYR A 518 -13.41 9.95 -0.34
C TYR A 518 -13.91 8.54 0.05
N ILE A 519 -14.93 8.01 -0.65
CA ILE A 519 -15.41 6.65 -0.43
C ILE A 519 -14.34 5.62 -0.77
N ILE A 520 -13.59 5.82 -1.87
CA ILE A 520 -12.51 4.92 -2.28
C ILE A 520 -11.36 4.95 -1.27
N GLU A 521 -11.05 6.12 -0.73
CA GLU A 521 -9.94 6.30 0.22
C GLU A 521 -10.24 5.72 1.60
N ILE A 522 -11.49 5.83 2.10
CA ILE A 522 -11.89 5.35 3.44
C ILE A 522 -12.25 3.86 3.46
N SER A 523 -12.71 3.29 2.35
CA SER A 523 -13.07 1.88 2.35
C SER A 523 -11.82 1.00 2.41
N GLY A 524 -11.29 0.81 3.62
CA GLY A 524 -10.16 -0.08 3.91
C GLY A 524 -10.44 -1.56 3.65
N VAL A 525 -11.68 -1.91 3.31
CA VAL A 525 -12.09 -3.29 3.01
C VAL A 525 -12.01 -3.51 1.51
N ASN A 526 -11.01 -4.28 1.08
CA ASN A 526 -10.84 -4.75 -0.31
C ASN A 526 -10.86 -3.61 -1.35
N ARG A 527 -9.92 -2.68 -1.25
CA ARG A 527 -9.70 -1.61 -2.25
C ARG A 527 -9.77 -2.16 -3.68
N GLU A 528 -9.21 -3.32 -3.90
CA GLU A 528 -9.13 -4.03 -5.16
C GLU A 528 -10.50 -4.51 -5.65
N LEU A 529 -11.34 -4.97 -4.74
CA LEU A 529 -12.72 -5.32 -5.09
C LEU A 529 -13.48 -4.08 -5.58
N ILE A 530 -13.22 -2.92 -4.97
CA ILE A 530 -13.81 -1.64 -5.40
C ILE A 530 -13.26 -1.25 -6.77
N GLU A 531 -11.95 -1.38 -6.99
CA GLU A 531 -11.30 -1.10 -8.28
C GLU A 531 -11.83 -2.05 -9.38
N ALA A 532 -11.93 -3.35 -9.09
CA ALA A 532 -12.52 -4.35 -10.00
C ALA A 532 -13.98 -4.03 -10.36
N ILE A 533 -14.81 -3.73 -9.35
CA ILE A 533 -16.22 -3.37 -9.55
C ILE A 533 -16.35 -2.04 -10.30
N ALA A 534 -15.51 -1.06 -10.00
CA ALA A 534 -15.49 0.22 -10.70
C ALA A 534 -15.14 0.03 -12.19
N ALA A 535 -14.09 -0.73 -12.49
CA ALA A 535 -13.68 -1.04 -13.87
C ALA A 535 -14.75 -1.84 -14.62
N LEU A 536 -15.37 -2.83 -13.99
CA LEU A 536 -16.45 -3.61 -14.59
C LEU A 536 -17.70 -2.75 -14.83
N SER A 537 -18.06 -1.87 -13.88
CA SER A 537 -19.17 -0.93 -14.01
C SER A 537 -18.92 0.07 -15.14
N ALA A 538 -17.71 0.62 -15.21
CA ALA A 538 -17.28 1.49 -16.32
C ALA A 538 -17.37 0.76 -17.66
N THR A 539 -16.91 -0.49 -17.75
CA THR A 539 -17.05 -1.35 -18.93
C THR A 539 -18.52 -1.50 -19.36
N ALA A 540 -19.40 -1.85 -18.44
CA ALA A 540 -20.83 -2.04 -18.70
C ALA A 540 -21.50 -0.76 -19.19
N ILE A 541 -21.20 0.38 -18.56
CA ILE A 541 -21.73 1.69 -18.94
C ILE A 541 -21.22 2.09 -20.33
N LEU A 542 -19.91 1.98 -20.57
CA LEU A 542 -19.29 2.27 -21.88
C LEU A 542 -19.89 1.41 -22.99
N PHE A 543 -20.08 0.12 -22.72
CA PHE A 543 -20.72 -0.79 -23.65
C PHE A 543 -22.17 -0.37 -23.97
N TYR A 544 -23.00 -0.14 -22.94
CA TYR A 544 -24.37 0.30 -23.11
C TYR A 544 -24.49 1.60 -23.90
N VAL A 545 -23.69 2.61 -23.53
CA VAL A 545 -23.72 3.92 -24.18
C VAL A 545 -23.22 3.84 -25.62
N SER A 546 -22.18 3.06 -25.90
CA SER A 546 -21.68 2.84 -27.27
C SER A 546 -22.76 2.23 -28.17
N PHE A 547 -23.53 1.26 -27.68
CA PHE A 547 -24.69 0.69 -28.41
C PHE A 547 -25.85 1.68 -28.56
N TRP A 548 -26.11 2.48 -27.54
CA TRP A 548 -27.15 3.51 -27.61
C TRP A 548 -26.83 4.58 -28.65
N ILE A 549 -25.55 5.02 -28.76
CA ILE A 549 -25.05 5.95 -29.79
C ILE A 549 -25.21 5.35 -31.18
N LEU A 550 -24.84 4.07 -31.40
CA LEU A 550 -25.05 3.36 -32.67
C LEU A 550 -26.46 3.48 -33.21
N ASN A 551 -27.46 3.42 -32.33
CA ASN A 551 -28.86 3.55 -32.72
C ASN A 551 -29.27 4.99 -33.05
N LYS A 552 -28.51 6.00 -32.58
CA LYS A 552 -28.80 7.44 -32.78
C LYS A 552 -28.03 8.11 -33.94
N ILE A 553 -27.15 7.39 -34.64
CA ILE A 553 -26.33 7.92 -35.73
C ILE A 553 -27.19 8.50 -36.87
N GLU A 554 -28.49 8.22 -36.99
CA GLU A 554 -29.41 8.86 -37.90
C GLU A 554 -29.74 10.29 -37.48
N HIS A 555 -29.12 11.27 -38.14
CA HIS A 555 -29.27 12.71 -37.87
C HIS A 555 -30.73 13.21 -37.73
N LYS A 556 -31.69 12.61 -38.44
CA LYS A 556 -33.11 12.96 -38.36
C LYS A 556 -33.71 12.63 -36.99
N ARG A 557 -33.47 11.44 -36.49
CA ARG A 557 -34.01 10.98 -35.19
C ARG A 557 -33.45 11.76 -34.01
N TRP A 558 -32.17 12.10 -34.06
CA TRP A 558 -31.53 12.90 -33.03
C TRP A 558 -32.12 14.31 -32.98
N MET A 559 -32.29 14.95 -34.14
CA MET A 559 -32.89 16.29 -34.20
C MET A 559 -34.36 16.31 -33.78
N GLU A 560 -35.12 15.26 -34.07
CA GLU A 560 -36.52 15.10 -33.60
C GLU A 560 -36.57 14.93 -32.09
N PHE A 561 -35.67 14.16 -31.51
CA PHE A 561 -35.55 13.98 -30.05
C PHE A 561 -35.28 15.31 -29.36
N VAL A 562 -34.29 16.08 -29.82
CA VAL A 562 -33.97 17.40 -29.25
C VAL A 562 -35.13 18.37 -29.37
N LYS A 563 -35.79 18.44 -30.55
CA LYS A 563 -36.97 19.30 -30.76
C LYS A 563 -38.10 18.91 -29.82
N ALA A 564 -38.37 17.63 -29.65
CA ALA A 564 -39.42 17.16 -28.73
C ALA A 564 -39.14 17.56 -27.26
N LYS A 565 -37.90 17.43 -26.80
CA LYS A 565 -37.50 17.83 -25.43
C LYS A 565 -37.64 19.31 -25.19
N VAL A 566 -37.18 20.15 -26.16
CA VAL A 566 -37.28 21.62 -26.05
C VAL A 566 -38.74 22.08 -26.18
N PHE A 567 -39.57 21.43 -27.02
CA PHE A 567 -40.99 21.73 -27.14
C PHE A 567 -41.74 21.41 -25.85
N GLN A 568 -41.47 20.28 -25.21
CA GLN A 568 -42.01 19.92 -23.90
C GLN A 568 -41.63 20.95 -22.82
N ALA A 569 -40.36 21.36 -22.80
CA ALA A 569 -39.85 22.38 -21.87
C ALA A 569 -40.52 23.78 -22.10
N SER A 570 -40.73 24.13 -23.36
CA SER A 570 -41.39 25.39 -23.71
C SER A 570 -42.88 25.40 -23.40
N ALA A 571 -43.56 24.26 -23.62
CA ALA A 571 -44.97 24.09 -23.31
C ALA A 571 -45.28 24.09 -21.80
N ALA A 572 -44.35 23.62 -20.97
CA ALA A 572 -44.44 23.67 -19.53
C ALA A 572 -44.23 25.08 -18.91
N GLY A 573 -43.75 26.06 -19.67
CA GLY A 573 -43.78 27.51 -19.35
C GLY A 573 -42.92 27.98 -18.17
N GLY A 574 -42.21 27.10 -17.48
CA GLY A 574 -41.46 27.43 -16.26
C GLY A 574 -39.94 27.64 -16.49
N THR A 575 -39.35 28.63 -15.83
CA THR A 575 -37.89 28.86 -15.81
C THR A 575 -37.12 27.69 -15.22
N SER A 576 -37.69 26.99 -14.22
CA SER A 576 -37.11 25.81 -13.56
C SER A 576 -36.94 24.62 -14.53
N VAL A 577 -37.81 24.49 -15.54
CA VAL A 577 -37.71 23.39 -16.52
C VAL A 577 -36.43 23.51 -17.35
N PHE A 578 -36.03 24.73 -17.73
CA PHE A 578 -34.77 24.95 -18.46
C PHE A 578 -33.54 24.73 -17.61
N ILE A 579 -33.59 25.11 -16.32
CA ILE A 579 -32.50 24.79 -15.34
C ILE A 579 -32.38 23.29 -15.20
N MET A 580 -33.48 22.58 -14.93
CA MET A 580 -33.47 21.12 -14.71
C MET A 580 -33.06 20.37 -15.98
N LEU A 581 -33.55 20.78 -17.15
CA LEU A 581 -33.20 20.14 -18.42
C LEU A 581 -31.69 20.22 -18.69
N SER A 582 -31.11 21.42 -18.54
CA SER A 582 -29.68 21.62 -18.73
C SER A 582 -28.86 20.97 -17.61
N PHE A 583 -29.34 21.02 -16.35
CA PHE A 583 -28.72 20.36 -15.22
C PHE A 583 -28.62 18.85 -15.45
N PHE A 584 -29.71 18.15 -15.66
CA PHE A 584 -29.70 16.69 -15.83
C PHE A 584 -28.95 16.26 -17.09
N THR A 585 -28.95 17.07 -18.15
CA THR A 585 -28.18 16.77 -19.35
C THR A 585 -26.67 16.82 -19.05
N VAL A 586 -26.18 17.85 -18.39
CA VAL A 586 -24.74 18.02 -18.12
C VAL A 586 -24.30 17.12 -16.95
N TYR A 587 -25.11 17.02 -15.90
CA TYR A 587 -24.79 16.20 -14.74
C TYR A 587 -24.69 14.71 -15.09
N ARG A 588 -25.53 14.23 -16.01
CA ARG A 588 -25.43 12.83 -16.48
C ARG A 588 -24.05 12.57 -17.11
N GLU A 589 -23.64 13.43 -18.06
CA GLU A 589 -22.32 13.27 -18.71
C GLU A 589 -21.19 13.52 -17.70
N GLY A 590 -21.38 14.45 -16.77
CA GLY A 590 -20.44 14.71 -15.67
C GLY A 590 -20.29 13.50 -14.74
N PHE A 591 -21.38 12.83 -14.40
CA PHE A 591 -21.36 11.61 -13.58
C PHE A 591 -20.64 10.46 -14.31
N GLU A 592 -20.92 10.24 -15.60
CA GLU A 592 -20.20 9.26 -16.42
C GLU A 592 -18.70 9.60 -16.49
N THR A 593 -18.36 10.88 -16.67
CA THR A 593 -16.97 11.35 -16.62
C THR A 593 -16.29 11.01 -15.29
N VAL A 594 -16.95 11.25 -14.15
CA VAL A 594 -16.39 10.92 -12.83
C VAL A 594 -16.09 9.43 -12.73
N LEU A 595 -17.01 8.56 -13.12
CA LEU A 595 -16.80 7.11 -13.07
C LEU A 595 -15.62 6.66 -13.94
N PHE A 596 -15.51 7.18 -15.16
CA PHE A 596 -14.41 6.81 -16.05
C PHE A 596 -13.05 7.31 -15.59
N TYR A 597 -13.02 8.51 -15.01
CA TYR A 597 -11.76 9.05 -14.47
C TYR A 597 -11.35 8.35 -13.17
N GLN A 598 -12.29 7.98 -12.30
CA GLN A 598 -11.97 7.16 -11.12
C GLN A 598 -11.36 5.81 -11.54
N ALA A 599 -11.98 5.10 -12.50
CA ALA A 599 -11.42 3.87 -13.02
C ALA A 599 -10.06 4.10 -13.72
N MET A 600 -9.87 5.20 -14.44
CA MET A 600 -8.62 5.49 -15.13
C MET A 600 -7.49 5.83 -14.15
N PHE A 601 -7.76 6.56 -13.06
CA PHE A 601 -6.74 6.92 -12.07
C PHE A 601 -6.20 5.70 -11.33
N SER A 602 -6.99 4.66 -11.12
CA SER A 602 -6.50 3.39 -10.56
C SER A 602 -5.40 2.75 -11.43
N PHE A 603 -5.46 2.96 -12.75
CA PHE A 603 -4.52 2.36 -13.71
C PHE A 603 -3.42 3.30 -14.20
N ALA A 604 -3.57 4.61 -14.02
CA ALA A 604 -2.65 5.64 -14.51
C ALA A 604 -1.71 6.17 -13.42
N LYS A 605 -1.24 5.29 -12.52
CA LYS A 605 -0.28 5.65 -11.46
C LYS A 605 0.96 6.33 -12.06
N TYR A 606 1.43 7.39 -11.42
CA TYR A 606 2.57 8.23 -11.84
C TYR A 606 2.40 8.96 -13.18
N MET A 607 1.18 8.96 -13.75
CA MET A 607 0.88 9.61 -15.03
C MET A 607 -0.18 10.72 -14.91
N GLU A 608 -0.46 11.19 -13.69
CA GLU A 608 -1.50 12.17 -13.36
C GLU A 608 -1.35 13.46 -14.17
N LEU A 609 -0.10 13.90 -14.40
CA LEU A 609 0.20 15.08 -15.22
C LEU A 609 -0.33 14.91 -16.65
N TYR A 610 -0.12 13.76 -17.27
CA TYR A 610 -0.56 13.49 -18.64
C TYR A 610 -2.07 13.34 -18.73
N VAL A 611 -2.67 12.74 -17.71
CA VAL A 611 -4.14 12.68 -17.55
C VAL A 611 -4.71 14.10 -17.44
N GLY A 612 -4.11 14.96 -16.61
CA GLY A 612 -4.51 16.36 -16.46
C GLY A 612 -4.38 17.18 -17.76
N LEU A 613 -3.27 17.00 -18.50
CA LEU A 613 -3.07 17.64 -19.79
C LEU A 613 -4.11 17.19 -20.83
N GLY A 614 -4.43 15.90 -20.87
CA GLY A 614 -5.46 15.33 -21.73
C GLY A 614 -6.84 15.92 -21.42
N PHE A 615 -7.19 16.04 -20.13
CA PHE A 615 -8.43 16.66 -19.67
C PHE A 615 -8.53 18.12 -20.10
N ILE A 616 -7.50 18.93 -19.88
CA ILE A 616 -7.46 20.34 -20.25
C ILE A 616 -7.61 20.51 -21.76
N LEU A 617 -6.85 19.74 -22.54
CA LEU A 617 -6.93 19.83 -24.01
C LEU A 617 -8.30 19.40 -24.53
N GLY A 618 -8.91 18.39 -23.90
CA GLY A 618 -10.29 17.97 -24.20
C GLY A 618 -11.30 19.09 -23.97
N ILE A 619 -11.24 19.76 -22.82
CA ILE A 619 -12.10 20.94 -22.54
C ILE A 619 -11.87 22.06 -23.57
N LEU A 620 -10.62 22.39 -23.87
CA LEU A 620 -10.30 23.43 -24.85
C LEU A 620 -10.86 23.08 -26.25
N SER A 621 -10.78 21.80 -26.64
CA SER A 621 -11.34 21.31 -27.89
C SER A 621 -12.87 21.41 -27.93
N LEU A 622 -13.54 21.10 -26.81
CA LEU A 622 -15.00 21.26 -26.66
C LEU A 622 -15.44 22.72 -26.73
N LEU A 623 -14.71 23.63 -26.10
CA LEU A 623 -14.94 25.06 -26.23
C LEU A 623 -14.77 25.53 -27.67
N GLY A 624 -13.73 25.05 -28.36
CA GLY A 624 -13.52 25.32 -29.79
C GLY A 624 -14.70 24.86 -30.65
N ILE A 625 -15.21 23.66 -30.40
CA ILE A 625 -16.39 23.11 -31.07
C ILE A 625 -17.64 23.95 -30.75
N TYR A 626 -17.86 24.31 -29.49
CA TYR A 626 -18.99 25.15 -29.08
C TYR A 626 -19.00 26.50 -29.77
N PHE A 627 -17.86 27.21 -29.81
CA PHE A 627 -17.74 28.49 -30.52
C PHE A 627 -17.85 28.32 -32.04
N GLY A 628 -17.30 27.21 -32.59
CA GLY A 628 -17.43 26.88 -34.00
C GLY A 628 -18.89 26.67 -34.41
N PHE A 629 -19.68 25.99 -33.59
CA PHE A 629 -21.12 25.83 -33.78
C PHE A 629 -21.85 27.18 -33.89
N ARG A 630 -21.53 28.08 -32.93
CA ARG A 630 -22.19 29.39 -32.84
C ARG A 630 -21.84 30.32 -34.01
N LYS A 631 -20.57 30.29 -34.48
CA LYS A 631 -20.06 31.24 -35.49
C LYS A 631 -20.30 30.80 -36.94
N LEU A 632 -20.19 29.50 -37.21
CA LEU A 632 -20.16 28.98 -38.57
C LEU A 632 -21.51 28.49 -39.10
N GLY A 633 -22.52 28.25 -38.22
CA GLY A 633 -23.86 27.81 -38.62
C GLY A 633 -23.89 26.58 -39.57
N LYS A 634 -22.73 25.91 -39.74
CA LYS A 634 -22.53 24.84 -40.71
C LYS A 634 -22.90 23.49 -40.10
N ARG A 635 -23.38 22.60 -40.97
CA ARG A 635 -23.71 21.22 -40.65
C ARG A 635 -22.45 20.48 -40.17
N LEU A 636 -22.37 20.18 -38.88
CA LEU A 636 -21.31 19.32 -38.39
C LEU A 636 -21.44 17.89 -38.96
N PRO A 637 -20.32 17.20 -39.18
CA PRO A 637 -20.33 15.81 -39.61
C PRO A 637 -20.65 14.89 -38.41
N LEU A 638 -21.87 14.99 -37.86
CA LEU A 638 -22.31 14.22 -36.68
C LEU A 638 -22.02 12.73 -36.80
N ARG A 639 -22.08 12.17 -38.06
CA ARG A 639 -21.77 10.76 -38.24
C ARG A 639 -20.30 10.43 -37.96
N ALA A 640 -19.39 11.32 -38.34
CA ALA A 640 -17.96 11.11 -38.06
C ALA A 640 -17.66 11.29 -36.57
N LEU A 641 -18.28 12.30 -35.94
CA LEU A 641 -18.12 12.54 -34.49
C LEU A 641 -18.67 11.37 -33.67
N PHE A 642 -19.87 10.90 -33.91
CA PHE A 642 -20.44 9.74 -33.21
C PHE A 642 -19.70 8.44 -33.55
N GLY A 643 -19.15 8.29 -34.75
CA GLY A 643 -18.30 7.15 -35.09
C GLY A 643 -17.00 7.14 -34.32
N LEU A 644 -16.38 8.32 -34.17
CA LEU A 644 -15.17 8.49 -33.37
C LEU A 644 -15.43 8.20 -31.87
N THR A 645 -16.47 8.79 -31.28
CA THR A 645 -16.81 8.58 -29.86
C THR A 645 -17.16 7.13 -29.55
N MET A 646 -17.80 6.43 -30.51
CA MET A 646 -18.07 5.00 -30.38
C MET A 646 -16.77 4.17 -30.42
N GLY A 647 -15.85 4.49 -31.33
CA GLY A 647 -14.55 3.81 -31.40
C GLY A 647 -13.74 3.97 -30.10
N ILE A 648 -13.71 5.19 -29.57
CA ILE A 648 -13.10 5.50 -28.27
C ILE A 648 -13.77 4.69 -27.15
N GLY A 649 -15.11 4.69 -27.09
CA GLY A 649 -15.84 3.95 -26.07
C GLY A 649 -15.62 2.44 -26.13
N ALA A 650 -15.50 1.89 -27.35
CA ALA A 650 -15.18 0.48 -27.55
C ALA A 650 -13.76 0.16 -27.04
N TYR A 651 -12.76 0.98 -27.37
CA TYR A 651 -11.38 0.81 -26.89
C TYR A 651 -11.32 0.86 -25.35
N LEU A 652 -11.86 1.91 -24.75
CA LEU A 652 -11.85 2.06 -23.29
C LEU A 652 -12.60 0.92 -22.57
N SER A 653 -13.75 0.49 -23.13
CA SER A 653 -14.52 -0.65 -22.60
C SER A 653 -13.71 -1.94 -22.61
N ILE A 654 -12.93 -2.19 -23.66
CA ILE A 654 -12.08 -3.39 -23.79
C ILE A 654 -10.89 -3.30 -22.81
N ALA A 655 -10.27 -2.13 -22.68
CA ALA A 655 -9.17 -1.92 -21.74
C ALA A 655 -9.63 -2.09 -20.28
N PHE A 656 -10.75 -1.46 -19.90
CA PHE A 656 -11.29 -1.59 -18.55
C PHE A 656 -11.77 -3.01 -18.22
N LEU A 657 -12.27 -3.75 -19.21
CA LEU A 657 -12.61 -5.17 -19.00
C LEU A 657 -11.36 -6.00 -18.68
N GLY A 658 -10.25 -5.78 -19.41
CA GLY A 658 -9.00 -6.48 -19.15
C GLY A 658 -8.48 -6.22 -17.74
N ASN A 659 -8.49 -4.95 -17.31
CA ASN A 659 -8.11 -4.58 -15.95
C ASN A 659 -9.07 -5.19 -14.90
N ALA A 660 -10.39 -5.14 -15.12
CA ALA A 660 -11.34 -5.73 -14.20
C ALA A 660 -11.12 -7.24 -14.02
N ILE A 661 -10.86 -7.96 -15.12
CA ILE A 661 -10.54 -9.40 -15.07
C ILE A 661 -9.25 -9.64 -14.28
N ARG A 662 -8.22 -8.82 -14.52
CA ARG A 662 -6.93 -8.91 -13.79
C ARG A 662 -7.13 -8.70 -12.29
N GLU A 663 -7.90 -7.67 -11.87
CA GLU A 663 -8.20 -7.44 -10.46
C GLU A 663 -9.00 -8.62 -9.83
N PHE A 664 -9.95 -9.21 -10.56
CA PHE A 664 -10.64 -10.42 -10.10
C PHE A 664 -9.74 -11.64 -10.04
N GLN A 665 -8.70 -11.73 -10.87
CA GLN A 665 -7.67 -12.78 -10.80
C GLN A 665 -6.77 -12.58 -9.58
N VAL A 666 -6.37 -11.34 -9.30
CA VAL A 666 -5.60 -10.98 -8.10
C VAL A 666 -6.37 -11.31 -6.82
N LEU A 667 -7.69 -11.16 -6.83
CA LEU A 667 -8.59 -11.49 -5.70
C LEU A 667 -9.01 -12.97 -5.66
N ASP A 668 -8.45 -13.82 -6.52
CA ASP A 668 -8.79 -15.24 -6.65
C ASP A 668 -10.27 -15.56 -6.94
N TYR A 669 -11.04 -14.56 -7.44
CA TYR A 669 -12.41 -14.78 -7.94
C TYR A 669 -12.45 -15.37 -9.34
N LEU A 670 -11.36 -15.24 -10.11
CA LEU A 670 -11.21 -15.82 -11.45
C LEU A 670 -9.88 -16.58 -11.55
N PRO A 671 -9.86 -17.72 -12.24
CA PRO A 671 -8.62 -18.48 -12.41
C PRO A 671 -7.58 -17.65 -13.18
N TYR A 672 -6.31 -17.90 -12.87
CA TYR A 672 -5.17 -17.32 -13.57
C TYR A 672 -4.52 -18.38 -14.46
N THR A 673 -4.89 -18.41 -15.74
CA THR A 673 -4.26 -19.33 -16.69
C THR A 673 -3.22 -18.59 -17.51
N SER A 674 -1.94 -18.80 -17.19
CA SER A 674 -0.81 -18.13 -17.84
C SER A 674 -0.73 -18.48 -19.34
N MET A 675 -0.55 -17.47 -20.18
CA MET A 675 -0.26 -17.60 -21.60
C MET A 675 1.11 -17.02 -21.98
N PHE A 676 2.07 -17.07 -21.06
CA PHE A 676 3.46 -16.67 -21.35
C PHE A 676 4.03 -17.46 -22.52
N GLY A 677 4.76 -16.80 -23.41
CA GLY A 677 5.29 -17.39 -24.65
C GLY A 677 4.31 -17.41 -25.83
N VAL A 678 3.01 -17.28 -25.61
CA VAL A 678 1.98 -17.13 -26.66
C VAL A 678 1.63 -15.66 -26.88
N ILE A 679 1.44 -14.93 -25.76
CA ILE A 679 1.15 -13.49 -25.76
C ILE A 679 2.39 -12.79 -25.23
N PRO A 680 2.94 -11.79 -25.96
CA PRO A 680 4.08 -11.04 -25.48
C PRO A 680 3.68 -10.25 -24.21
N ARG A 681 4.48 -10.36 -23.17
CA ARG A 681 4.32 -9.54 -21.98
C ARG A 681 4.61 -8.08 -22.32
N LEU A 682 3.66 -7.21 -22.01
CA LEU A 682 3.82 -5.78 -22.12
C LEU A 682 4.46 -5.23 -20.83
N ASP A 683 5.10 -4.07 -20.93
CA ASP A 683 5.46 -3.27 -19.77
C ASP A 683 4.22 -3.02 -18.92
N ILE A 684 4.35 -3.08 -17.58
CA ILE A 684 3.21 -3.02 -16.66
C ILE A 684 2.35 -1.76 -16.86
N ASN A 685 2.95 -0.61 -17.13
CA ASN A 685 2.20 0.61 -17.37
C ASN A 685 1.43 0.57 -18.71
N VAL A 686 1.98 -0.08 -19.71
CA VAL A 686 1.29 -0.29 -21.02
C VAL A 686 0.20 -1.32 -20.86
N ALA A 687 0.44 -2.40 -20.12
CA ALA A 687 -0.54 -3.43 -19.81
C ALA A 687 -1.76 -2.85 -19.10
N THR A 688 -1.56 -2.07 -18.05
CA THR A 688 -2.64 -1.41 -17.30
C THR A 688 -3.40 -0.39 -18.14
N MET A 689 -2.73 0.35 -19.03
CA MET A 689 -3.41 1.31 -19.90
C MET A 689 -4.22 0.64 -21.04
N THR A 690 -3.86 -0.56 -21.45
CA THR A 690 -4.51 -1.30 -22.54
C THR A 690 -5.41 -2.43 -22.04
N GLY A 691 -5.24 -2.86 -20.79
CA GLY A 691 -5.89 -4.04 -20.20
C GLY A 691 -5.39 -5.36 -20.80
N ILE A 692 -4.25 -5.36 -21.50
CA ILE A 692 -3.71 -6.56 -22.15
C ILE A 692 -2.72 -7.24 -21.19
N TYR A 693 -3.13 -8.37 -20.66
CA TYR A 693 -2.32 -9.22 -19.80
C TYR A 693 -2.15 -10.61 -20.43
N PRO A 694 -1.03 -11.30 -20.18
CA PRO A 694 -0.77 -12.61 -20.78
C PRO A 694 -1.51 -13.74 -20.04
N THR A 695 -2.84 -13.60 -19.88
CA THR A 695 -3.71 -14.62 -19.29
C THR A 695 -4.80 -15.01 -20.27
N LEU A 696 -5.27 -16.26 -20.21
CA LEU A 696 -6.33 -16.78 -21.09
C LEU A 696 -7.63 -16.00 -20.89
N GLU A 697 -7.99 -15.74 -19.64
CA GLU A 697 -9.26 -15.11 -19.25
C GLU A 697 -9.35 -13.67 -19.72
N THR A 698 -8.29 -12.87 -19.53
CA THR A 698 -8.24 -11.48 -20.01
C THR A 698 -8.32 -11.43 -21.54
N THR A 699 -7.55 -12.29 -22.21
CA THR A 699 -7.52 -12.35 -23.66
C THR A 699 -8.86 -12.77 -24.25
N VAL A 700 -9.46 -13.85 -23.73
CA VAL A 700 -10.77 -14.33 -24.17
C VAL A 700 -11.85 -13.28 -23.90
N GLY A 701 -11.86 -12.67 -22.73
CA GLY A 701 -12.81 -11.60 -22.35
C GLY A 701 -12.74 -10.42 -23.33
N GLN A 702 -11.54 -9.93 -23.64
CA GLN A 702 -11.31 -8.83 -24.57
C GLN A 702 -11.69 -9.20 -26.02
N ILE A 703 -11.34 -10.39 -26.50
CA ILE A 703 -11.70 -10.87 -27.84
C ILE A 703 -13.22 -11.03 -27.97
N VAL A 704 -13.89 -11.56 -26.95
CA VAL A 704 -15.36 -11.70 -26.94
C VAL A 704 -16.01 -10.32 -27.04
N LEU A 705 -15.60 -9.37 -26.20
CA LEU A 705 -16.15 -8.01 -26.21
C LEU A 705 -15.88 -7.29 -27.54
N LEU A 706 -14.66 -7.38 -28.08
CA LEU A 706 -14.30 -6.85 -29.39
C LEU A 706 -15.17 -7.45 -30.50
N SER A 707 -15.38 -8.77 -30.46
CA SER A 707 -16.23 -9.47 -31.44
C SER A 707 -17.67 -8.97 -31.39
N VAL A 708 -18.22 -8.74 -30.19
CA VAL A 708 -19.56 -8.16 -30.02
C VAL A 708 -19.63 -6.76 -30.63
N TYR A 709 -18.62 -5.90 -30.40
CA TYR A 709 -18.56 -4.57 -31.02
C TYR A 709 -18.49 -4.64 -32.55
N LEU A 710 -17.68 -5.53 -33.12
CA LEU A 710 -17.55 -5.71 -34.56
C LEU A 710 -18.86 -6.19 -35.20
N VAL A 711 -19.50 -7.22 -34.62
CA VAL A 711 -20.78 -7.75 -35.10
C VAL A 711 -21.89 -6.70 -35.05
N ALA A 712 -21.97 -5.98 -33.93
CA ALA A 712 -22.97 -4.92 -33.77
C ALA A 712 -22.76 -3.75 -34.73
N SER A 713 -21.50 -3.33 -34.91
CA SER A 713 -21.15 -2.29 -35.88
C SER A 713 -21.50 -2.71 -37.31
N LEU A 714 -21.15 -3.93 -37.68
CA LEU A 714 -21.51 -4.51 -39.01
C LEU A 714 -23.04 -4.54 -39.23
N TYR A 715 -23.76 -4.97 -38.21
CA TYR A 715 -25.24 -5.02 -38.28
C TYR A 715 -25.84 -3.62 -38.44
N VAL A 716 -25.45 -2.66 -37.64
CA VAL A 716 -26.07 -1.32 -37.64
C VAL A 716 -25.62 -0.50 -38.86
N LEU A 717 -24.33 -0.55 -39.23
CA LEU A 717 -23.81 0.29 -40.30
C LEU A 717 -24.05 -0.25 -41.71
N ILE A 718 -24.11 -1.59 -41.85
CA ILE A 718 -24.21 -2.23 -43.19
C ILE A 718 -25.53 -2.96 -43.38
N LEU A 719 -25.91 -3.86 -42.48
CA LEU A 719 -27.07 -4.73 -42.73
C LEU A 719 -28.40 -3.99 -42.56
N ARG A 720 -28.53 -3.15 -41.53
CA ARG A 720 -29.77 -2.41 -41.25
C ARG A 720 -30.13 -1.39 -42.35
N PRO A 721 -29.21 -0.57 -42.88
CA PRO A 721 -29.53 0.32 -43.98
C PRO A 721 -29.89 -0.43 -45.29
N LYS A 722 -29.22 -1.55 -45.57
CA LYS A 722 -29.58 -2.40 -46.75
C LYS A 722 -30.98 -2.95 -46.60
N ARG A 723 -31.36 -3.46 -45.41
CA ARG A 723 -32.70 -3.99 -45.11
C ARG A 723 -33.77 -2.89 -45.18
N GLN A 724 -33.50 -1.69 -44.68
CA GLN A 724 -34.41 -0.56 -44.75
C GLN A 724 -34.63 -0.10 -46.21
N LYS A 725 -33.58 -0.03 -47.02
CA LYS A 725 -33.69 0.28 -48.46
C LYS A 725 -34.54 -0.77 -49.19
N ALA A 726 -34.28 -2.06 -48.94
CA ALA A 726 -35.04 -3.15 -49.53
C ALA A 726 -36.53 -3.09 -49.15
N LEU A 727 -36.85 -2.83 -47.87
CA LEU A 727 -38.22 -2.67 -47.41
C LEU A 727 -38.91 -1.42 -47.99
N ALA A 728 -38.18 -0.32 -48.17
CA ALA A 728 -38.68 0.89 -48.78
C ALA A 728 -38.99 0.67 -50.30
N THR A 729 -38.14 -0.08 -50.99
CA THR A 729 -38.38 -0.47 -52.42
C THR A 729 -39.59 -1.38 -52.52
N MET A 730 -39.73 -2.39 -51.65
CA MET A 730 -40.91 -3.26 -51.61
C MET A 730 -42.23 -2.51 -51.29
N ARG A 731 -42.17 -1.51 -50.43
CA ARG A 731 -43.32 -0.65 -50.11
C ARG A 731 -43.71 0.22 -51.32
N LYS A 732 -42.74 0.78 -52.04
CA LYS A 732 -42.99 1.56 -53.26
C LYS A 732 -43.59 0.69 -54.40
N SER A 733 -43.05 -0.50 -54.58
CA SER A 733 -43.59 -1.42 -55.60
C SER A 733 -45.01 -1.89 -55.26
N ARG A 734 -45.34 -2.13 -53.98
CA ARG A 734 -46.72 -2.45 -53.56
C ARG A 734 -47.70 -1.27 -53.68
N ALA A 735 -47.23 -0.04 -53.47
CA ALA A 735 -48.07 1.14 -53.68
C ALA A 735 -48.41 1.36 -55.17
N GLN A 736 -47.43 1.09 -56.06
CA GLN A 736 -47.59 1.19 -57.51
C GLN A 736 -48.49 0.07 -58.11
N VAL A 737 -48.66 -1.07 -57.44
CA VAL A 737 -49.54 -2.17 -57.88
C VAL A 737 -50.97 -1.97 -57.40
N ASN A 738 -51.18 -1.10 -56.38
CA ASN A 738 -52.51 -0.77 -55.84
C ASN A 738 -53.09 0.55 -56.38
N GLU A 739 -52.33 1.32 -57.23
CA GLU A 739 -52.82 2.38 -58.10
C GLU A 739 -53.11 1.79 -59.50
#